data_44949dd430d1fbf3ab1d44fe6f150e3a
#
_entry.id   44949dd430d1fbf3ab1d44fe6f150e3a
#
_cell.length_a   1.000
_cell.length_b   1.000
_cell.length_c   1.000
_cell.angle_alpha   90.00
_cell.angle_beta   90.00
_cell.angle_gamma   90.00
#
_symmetry.space_group_name_H-M   'P 1'
#
loop_
_entity.id
_entity.type
_entity.pdbx_description
1 polymer ?
#
loop_
_entity_poly.entity_id
_entity_poly.type
_entity_poly.pdbx_seq_one_letter_code
_entity_poly.pdbx_strand_id
1 'polypeptide(L)'
;MSTQARLAWLPILFLSATVAARADTQAAAAKPPNKITVGELTLKYCNSDYDGYCGQLRRPLDPTGGIRGNITIGFEYYPRFDQSTPARGTLLPQEGGPGYSSTGTRDAYLNIFGALREHRDVIIIDKRGTGTSGAIDCPEIQTGDPSDPDALKACADQLGAKAYLYGTHLAADDIAAVLDALRIDEVDFYGDSYGTFVGQTFAAWHPQRLRSLILDSAYPVRPPDIWFPTDWTTGRDGLDLVCERSPSCRALGGESTARIERLLREIRRQPISGTAPDADGIPLEVTIDVSMLFLLMTNLGNSPITYRDLDAATRAYFDNRDKLPLLRLAAEYSTPFVSDAVDFSYGQYQAVICQEYPLHYDLDDSPAKRRRQYARGIEDARQNRPDLFAPFTLDEALESQANFTPLATCLDWPKPLPAYPQGDPLPAKPKFPDVPTLVLSGDLDSVTSPQDATQAAAQFPNVTHLIIPNLTHVTSYFYSDVGYLPDGGDTTHCVQRILRRFIAQLSPGDTSCVPNVRPIRTVPKFATVAEQVAPVRAIAGNQAGTRDLKLAAAALETVGDVFSRFLVTFGIGSGLRGGEFTYTLQPFGYEFELNRVQWTNDLQVSGRMRWHVANGNVTASVRLRRGGSQVGTLNIEWNDVQKNAVATLTGTIGNKTVKAKRIAP
;
A
#
# COMPACT_ATOMS: atom_id res chain seq x y z
N MET A 1 26.54 12.46 14.61
CA MET A 1 26.30 11.60 13.45
C MET A 1 24.79 11.34 13.48
N SER A 2 24.04 12.14 12.75
CA SER A 2 22.58 12.09 12.70
C SER A 2 22.16 10.90 11.83
N THR A 3 21.54 9.90 12.42
CA THR A 3 20.77 8.89 11.70
C THR A 3 19.53 9.56 11.12
N GLN A 4 19.59 9.96 9.87
CA GLN A 4 18.46 10.49 9.14
C GLN A 4 17.47 9.35 8.86
N ALA A 5 16.30 9.42 9.46
CA ALA A 5 15.18 8.58 9.07
C ALA A 5 14.76 8.97 7.66
N ARG A 6 14.93 8.09 6.71
CA ARG A 6 14.47 8.28 5.33
C ARG A 6 12.99 7.92 5.24
N LEU A 7 12.22 8.73 4.54
CA LEU A 7 10.81 8.46 4.23
C LEU A 7 10.69 7.11 3.52
N ALA A 8 10.29 6.10 4.27
CA ALA A 8 9.93 4.82 3.71
C ALA A 8 8.46 4.87 3.28
N TRP A 9 8.21 5.30 2.04
CA TRP A 9 7.04 4.82 1.34
C TRP A 9 7.31 3.34 1.09
N LEU A 10 6.55 2.45 1.73
CA LEU A 10 6.63 1.03 1.42
C LEU A 10 6.28 0.86 -0.05
N PRO A 11 7.24 0.44 -0.90
CA PRO A 11 6.87 0.01 -2.23
C PRO A 11 6.12 -1.28 -2.05
N ILE A 12 5.00 -1.35 -2.67
CA ILE A 12 4.41 -2.62 -3.02
C ILE A 12 5.31 -3.19 -4.12
N LEU A 13 6.41 -3.83 -3.72
CA LEU A 13 7.22 -4.63 -4.63
C LEU A 13 6.39 -5.84 -5.05
N PHE A 14 5.75 -5.74 -6.21
CA PHE A 14 5.16 -6.87 -6.88
C PHE A 14 6.27 -7.74 -7.46
N LEU A 15 6.71 -8.74 -6.70
CA LEU A 15 7.33 -9.90 -7.35
C LEU A 15 6.21 -10.63 -8.10
N SER A 16 6.38 -10.73 -9.41
CA SER A 16 5.55 -11.45 -10.35
C SER A 16 5.18 -12.84 -9.84
N ALA A 17 4.00 -12.98 -9.25
CA ALA A 17 3.38 -14.27 -9.07
C ALA A 17 2.83 -14.71 -10.43
N THR A 18 3.65 -15.34 -11.26
CA THR A 18 3.17 -16.01 -12.46
C THR A 18 2.13 -17.05 -12.04
N VAL A 19 0.87 -16.75 -12.31
CA VAL A 19 -0.24 -17.69 -12.16
C VAL A 19 -0.11 -18.74 -13.27
N ALA A 20 0.72 -19.75 -13.04
CA ALA A 20 0.70 -20.99 -13.81
C ALA A 20 -0.46 -21.86 -13.33
N ALA A 21 -1.68 -21.51 -13.71
CA ALA A 21 -2.86 -22.35 -13.51
C ALA A 21 -3.64 -22.44 -14.80
N ARG A 22 -3.05 -23.12 -15.78
CA ARG A 22 -3.77 -23.82 -16.85
C ARG A 22 -2.92 -25.01 -17.33
N ALA A 23 -2.93 -26.06 -16.57
CA ALA A 23 -2.55 -27.38 -17.07
C ALA A 23 -3.82 -28.26 -16.98
N ASP A 24 -4.58 -28.26 -18.08
CA ASP A 24 -5.11 -29.49 -18.67
C ASP A 24 -5.90 -29.14 -19.94
N THR A 25 -5.43 -29.75 -21.06
CA THR A 25 -6.11 -29.80 -22.36
C THR A 25 -6.38 -28.47 -23.09
N GLN A 26 -5.31 -27.73 -23.47
CA GLN A 26 -5.39 -26.87 -24.64
C GLN A 26 -4.47 -27.41 -25.73
N ALA A 27 -5.02 -27.59 -26.94
CA ALA A 27 -4.22 -27.67 -28.16
C ALA A 27 -3.20 -26.54 -28.11
N ALA A 28 -1.93 -26.78 -28.48
CA ALA A 28 -0.86 -25.78 -28.38
C ALA A 28 -1.36 -24.43 -28.93
N ALA A 29 -1.61 -23.50 -28.06
CA ALA A 29 -2.05 -22.17 -28.43
C ALA A 29 -1.00 -21.58 -29.38
N ALA A 30 -1.43 -21.06 -30.51
CA ALA A 30 -0.51 -20.46 -31.48
C ALA A 30 0.26 -19.34 -30.77
N LYS A 31 1.59 -19.31 -30.97
CA LYS A 31 2.43 -18.26 -30.37
C LYS A 31 1.86 -16.88 -30.74
N PRO A 32 1.72 -15.96 -29.79
CA PRO A 32 1.24 -14.61 -30.06
C PRO A 32 2.07 -13.94 -31.18
N PRO A 33 1.45 -13.19 -32.08
CA PRO A 33 2.16 -12.51 -33.15
C PRO A 33 3.16 -11.48 -32.60
N ASN A 34 4.32 -11.34 -33.19
CA ASN A 34 5.34 -10.38 -32.75
C ASN A 34 4.87 -8.92 -32.81
N LYS A 35 3.84 -8.65 -33.59
CA LYS A 35 3.23 -7.31 -33.75
C LYS A 35 1.74 -7.44 -34.00
N ILE A 36 0.99 -6.48 -33.49
CA ILE A 36 -0.43 -6.28 -33.79
C ILE A 36 -0.66 -4.81 -34.21
N THR A 37 -1.73 -4.57 -34.93
CA THR A 37 -2.19 -3.20 -35.23
C THR A 37 -3.46 -2.94 -34.44
N VAL A 38 -3.44 -1.86 -33.64
CA VAL A 38 -4.61 -1.37 -32.90
C VAL A 38 -4.81 0.11 -33.27
N GLY A 39 -5.96 0.46 -33.81
CA GLY A 39 -6.18 1.79 -34.35
C GLY A 39 -5.15 2.18 -35.43
N GLU A 40 -4.40 3.21 -35.18
CA GLU A 40 -3.35 3.75 -36.09
C GLU A 40 -1.95 3.27 -35.72
N LEU A 41 -1.80 2.53 -34.61
CA LEU A 41 -0.50 2.17 -34.07
C LEU A 41 -0.17 0.69 -34.30
N THR A 42 1.10 0.41 -34.58
CA THR A 42 1.66 -0.93 -34.60
C THR A 42 2.36 -1.18 -33.26
N LEU A 43 1.82 -2.10 -32.46
CA LEU A 43 2.33 -2.49 -31.17
C LEU A 43 3.23 -3.72 -31.29
N LYS A 44 4.27 -3.80 -30.45
CA LYS A 44 5.24 -4.92 -30.44
C LYS A 44 4.98 -5.81 -29.24
N TYR A 45 5.03 -7.12 -29.43
CA TYR A 45 4.99 -8.07 -28.32
C TYR A 45 6.16 -7.81 -27.37
N CYS A 46 5.90 -7.60 -26.10
CA CYS A 46 6.90 -7.20 -25.12
C CYS A 46 6.75 -7.86 -23.74
N ASN A 47 5.60 -8.44 -23.45
CA ASN A 47 5.36 -9.09 -22.17
C ASN A 47 4.85 -10.52 -22.41
N SER A 48 5.73 -11.51 -22.16
CA SER A 48 5.42 -12.94 -22.37
C SER A 48 4.55 -13.53 -21.27
N ASP A 49 4.51 -12.94 -20.10
CA ASP A 49 3.81 -13.50 -18.94
C ASP A 49 2.30 -13.32 -19.05
N TYR A 50 1.89 -12.26 -19.78
CA TYR A 50 0.48 -11.88 -19.93
C TYR A 50 0.04 -11.67 -21.39
N ASP A 51 0.88 -12.02 -22.35
CA ASP A 51 0.65 -11.80 -23.80
C ASP A 51 0.42 -10.31 -24.13
N GLY A 52 1.25 -9.44 -23.54
CA GLY A 52 1.15 -8.00 -23.67
C GLY A 52 1.95 -7.41 -24.83
N TYR A 53 1.49 -6.27 -25.34
CA TYR A 53 2.10 -5.51 -26.43
C TYR A 53 2.43 -4.09 -25.98
N CYS A 54 3.66 -3.62 -26.28
CA CYS A 54 4.11 -2.27 -25.98
C CYS A 54 3.88 -1.35 -27.17
N GLY A 55 3.42 -0.14 -26.86
CA GLY A 55 3.25 0.95 -27.78
C GLY A 55 3.85 2.25 -27.27
N GLN A 56 4.05 3.18 -28.19
CA GLN A 56 4.56 4.51 -27.88
C GLN A 56 3.88 5.55 -28.75
N LEU A 57 3.54 6.71 -28.15
CA LEU A 57 3.00 7.86 -28.85
C LEU A 57 3.87 9.09 -28.59
N ARG A 58 4.38 9.72 -29.66
CA ARG A 58 5.13 10.97 -29.55
C ARG A 58 4.18 12.15 -29.39
N ARG A 59 4.41 12.96 -28.35
CA ARG A 59 3.63 14.15 -28.02
C ARG A 59 4.53 15.39 -27.93
N PRO A 60 4.05 16.61 -28.17
CA PRO A 60 4.76 17.80 -27.75
C PRO A 60 5.00 17.76 -26.24
N LEU A 61 6.20 18.12 -25.79
CA LEU A 61 6.46 18.29 -24.36
C LEU A 61 5.58 19.41 -23.79
N ASP A 62 5.55 20.54 -24.50
CA ASP A 62 4.68 21.69 -24.24
C ASP A 62 3.71 21.89 -25.42
N PRO A 63 2.42 21.53 -25.29
CA PRO A 63 1.41 21.72 -26.32
C PRO A 63 1.20 23.20 -26.73
N THR A 64 1.53 24.16 -25.83
CA THR A 64 1.44 25.60 -26.15
C THR A 64 2.58 26.09 -27.04
N GLY A 65 3.66 25.31 -27.16
CA GLY A 65 4.83 25.64 -27.94
C GLY A 65 5.80 26.63 -27.29
N GLY A 66 5.57 27.02 -26.04
CA GLY A 66 6.44 27.92 -25.29
C GLY A 66 7.80 27.27 -24.98
N ILE A 67 7.83 25.98 -24.72
CA ILE A 67 9.05 25.20 -24.56
C ILE A 67 9.13 24.14 -25.66
N ARG A 68 10.17 24.17 -26.44
CA ARG A 68 10.39 23.21 -27.54
C ARG A 68 10.78 21.84 -27.01
N GLY A 69 10.29 20.80 -27.65
CA GLY A 69 10.65 19.42 -27.40
C GLY A 69 9.48 18.46 -27.57
N ASN A 70 9.77 17.19 -27.40
CA ASN A 70 8.77 16.16 -27.44
C ASN A 70 8.98 15.22 -26.25
N ILE A 71 7.90 14.57 -25.83
CA ILE A 71 7.88 13.46 -24.91
C ILE A 71 7.31 12.24 -25.62
N THR A 72 7.76 11.06 -25.26
CA THR A 72 7.20 9.80 -25.75
C THR A 72 6.35 9.21 -24.62
N ILE A 73 5.08 9.02 -24.87
CA ILE A 73 4.16 8.36 -23.94
C ILE A 73 4.17 6.87 -24.23
N GLY A 74 4.67 6.10 -23.28
CA GLY A 74 4.73 4.65 -23.35
C GLY A 74 3.50 4.01 -22.72
N PHE A 75 3.10 2.87 -23.26
CA PHE A 75 1.95 2.13 -22.76
C PHE A 75 2.05 0.63 -23.11
N GLU A 76 1.30 -0.18 -22.38
CA GLU A 76 1.11 -1.61 -22.65
C GLU A 76 -0.36 -1.87 -22.98
N TYR A 77 -0.59 -2.74 -23.96
CA TYR A 77 -1.91 -3.18 -24.40
C TYR A 77 -2.03 -4.70 -24.24
N TYR A 78 -3.08 -5.14 -23.57
CA TYR A 78 -3.38 -6.54 -23.31
C TYR A 78 -4.71 -6.89 -23.97
N PRO A 79 -4.69 -7.61 -25.10
CA PRO A 79 -5.91 -8.06 -25.75
C PRO A 79 -6.72 -8.96 -24.81
N ARG A 80 -8.04 -8.86 -24.91
CA ARG A 80 -8.94 -9.82 -24.25
C ARG A 80 -8.67 -11.25 -24.68
N PHE A 81 -8.98 -12.21 -23.84
CA PHE A 81 -8.73 -13.63 -24.14
C PHE A 81 -9.62 -14.16 -25.26
N ASP A 82 -10.94 -13.83 -25.23
CA ASP A 82 -11.85 -14.19 -26.33
C ASP A 82 -11.78 -13.16 -27.47
N GLN A 83 -10.98 -13.48 -28.49
CA GLN A 83 -10.86 -12.68 -29.71
C GLN A 83 -11.97 -12.99 -30.75
N SER A 84 -12.83 -13.98 -30.50
CA SER A 84 -13.88 -14.40 -31.43
C SER A 84 -15.10 -13.47 -31.41
N THR A 85 -15.26 -12.69 -30.36
CA THR A 85 -16.36 -11.72 -30.18
C THR A 85 -15.82 -10.29 -30.08
N PRO A 86 -16.63 -9.24 -30.40
CA PRO A 86 -16.23 -7.85 -30.17
C PRO A 86 -15.90 -7.58 -28.70
N ALA A 87 -14.97 -6.67 -28.44
CA ALA A 87 -14.65 -6.24 -27.09
C ALA A 87 -15.88 -5.61 -26.42
N ARG A 88 -16.09 -5.93 -25.13
CA ARG A 88 -17.15 -5.32 -24.31
C ARG A 88 -16.71 -3.99 -23.67
N GLY A 89 -15.58 -3.45 -24.07
CA GLY A 89 -14.96 -2.22 -23.58
C GLY A 89 -13.47 -2.41 -23.29
N THR A 90 -12.85 -1.32 -22.86
CA THR A 90 -11.43 -1.26 -22.53
C THR A 90 -11.25 -0.79 -21.08
N LEU A 91 -10.39 -1.47 -20.33
CA LEU A 91 -10.04 -1.16 -18.95
C LEU A 91 -8.77 -0.30 -18.96
N LEU A 92 -8.79 0.82 -18.23
CA LEU A 92 -7.65 1.75 -18.13
C LEU A 92 -7.32 2.02 -16.67
N PRO A 93 -6.31 1.33 -16.09
CA PRO A 93 -5.84 1.63 -14.76
C PRO A 93 -4.80 2.76 -14.75
N GLN A 94 -4.77 3.52 -13.64
CA GLN A 94 -3.79 4.55 -13.35
C GLN A 94 -3.29 4.45 -11.92
N GLU A 95 -1.97 4.36 -11.78
CA GLU A 95 -1.26 4.20 -10.51
C GLU A 95 -1.12 5.51 -9.75
N GLY A 96 -0.97 5.35 -8.44
CA GLY A 96 -0.78 6.42 -7.49
C GLY A 96 0.61 7.06 -7.41
N GLY A 97 0.96 7.44 -6.22
CA GLY A 97 2.17 8.16 -5.86
C GLY A 97 1.87 9.61 -5.45
N PRO A 98 2.03 10.62 -6.33
CA PRO A 98 2.53 10.59 -7.72
C PRO A 98 3.91 9.96 -7.85
N GLY A 99 4.33 9.60 -9.06
CA GLY A 99 5.68 9.07 -9.31
C GLY A 99 5.73 7.59 -9.72
N TYR A 100 4.77 6.77 -9.33
CA TYR A 100 4.74 5.36 -9.75
C TYR A 100 4.39 5.21 -11.23
N SER A 101 5.05 4.23 -11.88
CA SER A 101 4.71 3.82 -13.22
C SER A 101 3.49 2.89 -13.20
N SER A 102 2.48 3.19 -14.06
CA SER A 102 1.32 2.31 -14.17
C SER A 102 1.68 0.94 -14.77
N THR A 103 2.65 0.91 -15.70
CA THR A 103 3.15 -0.34 -16.28
C THR A 103 3.96 -1.17 -15.28
N GLY A 104 4.56 -0.56 -14.25
CA GLY A 104 5.22 -1.25 -13.14
C GLY A 104 4.24 -2.06 -12.28
N THR A 105 2.99 -1.61 -12.19
CA THR A 105 1.93 -2.23 -11.38
C THR A 105 1.02 -3.17 -12.19
N ARG A 106 1.41 -3.52 -13.43
CA ARG A 106 0.59 -4.35 -14.34
C ARG A 106 0.05 -5.63 -13.72
N ASP A 107 0.86 -6.30 -12.93
CA ASP A 107 0.51 -7.61 -12.35
C ASP A 107 -0.70 -7.49 -11.41
N ALA A 108 -0.73 -6.43 -10.60
CA ALA A 108 -1.85 -6.13 -9.72
C ALA A 108 -3.11 -5.79 -10.53
N TYR A 109 -3.01 -4.92 -11.52
CA TYR A 109 -4.17 -4.52 -12.32
C TYR A 109 -4.76 -5.67 -13.11
N LEU A 110 -3.91 -6.48 -13.77
CA LEU A 110 -4.38 -7.63 -14.52
C LEU A 110 -5.04 -8.67 -13.60
N ASN A 111 -4.59 -8.77 -12.34
CA ASN A 111 -5.23 -9.59 -11.32
C ASN A 111 -6.55 -8.99 -10.81
N ILE A 112 -6.57 -7.68 -10.49
CA ILE A 112 -7.80 -6.98 -10.07
C ILE A 112 -8.91 -7.16 -11.10
N PHE A 113 -8.60 -7.01 -12.39
CA PHE A 113 -9.58 -7.17 -13.46
C PHE A 113 -9.96 -8.63 -13.73
N GLY A 114 -9.02 -9.57 -13.56
CA GLY A 114 -9.26 -11.01 -13.59
C GLY A 114 -10.16 -11.47 -14.76
N ALA A 115 -11.33 -12.04 -14.44
CA ALA A 115 -12.27 -12.58 -15.42
C ALA A 115 -12.87 -11.54 -16.40
N LEU A 116 -12.78 -10.24 -16.12
CA LEU A 116 -13.20 -9.22 -17.07
C LEU A 116 -12.38 -9.24 -18.36
N ARG A 117 -11.12 -9.68 -18.27
CA ARG A 117 -10.19 -9.84 -19.39
C ARG A 117 -10.62 -10.90 -20.41
N GLU A 118 -11.59 -11.72 -20.09
CA GLU A 118 -12.16 -12.64 -21.08
C GLU A 118 -12.74 -11.88 -22.27
N HIS A 119 -13.41 -10.73 -22.03
CA HIS A 119 -14.13 -9.98 -23.06
C HIS A 119 -13.74 -8.49 -23.12
N ARG A 120 -12.77 -8.02 -22.34
CA ARG A 120 -12.32 -6.62 -22.30
C ARG A 120 -10.82 -6.53 -22.50
N ASP A 121 -10.44 -5.59 -23.34
CA ASP A 121 -9.04 -5.24 -23.51
C ASP A 121 -8.55 -4.42 -22.29
N VAL A 122 -7.25 -4.42 -22.01
CA VAL A 122 -6.65 -3.58 -20.98
C VAL A 122 -5.57 -2.70 -21.62
N ILE A 123 -5.57 -1.42 -21.30
CA ILE A 123 -4.51 -0.49 -21.67
C ILE A 123 -3.92 0.15 -20.42
N ILE A 124 -2.62 0.02 -20.23
CA ILE A 124 -1.88 0.59 -19.09
C ILE A 124 -0.94 1.65 -19.64
N ILE A 125 -1.17 2.92 -19.29
CA ILE A 125 -0.43 4.07 -19.81
C ILE A 125 0.39 4.68 -18.70
N ASP A 126 1.71 4.83 -18.90
CA ASP A 126 2.54 5.58 -17.97
C ASP A 126 2.30 7.09 -18.15
N LYS A 127 2.08 7.77 -17.03
CA LYS A 127 1.98 9.23 -17.00
C LYS A 127 3.32 9.85 -17.46
N ARG A 128 3.27 11.03 -18.11
CA ARG A 128 4.48 11.77 -18.44
C ARG A 128 5.40 11.93 -17.24
N GLY A 129 6.67 11.65 -17.40
CA GLY A 129 7.67 11.69 -16.33
C GLY A 129 7.75 10.43 -15.44
N THR A 130 7.00 9.37 -15.76
CA THR A 130 7.08 8.07 -15.07
C THR A 130 7.34 6.94 -16.05
N GLY A 131 7.84 5.82 -15.56
CA GLY A 131 7.98 4.58 -16.32
C GLY A 131 8.59 4.75 -17.71
N THR A 132 7.92 4.16 -18.68
CA THR A 132 8.31 4.23 -20.10
C THR A 132 7.95 5.57 -20.77
N SER A 133 7.33 6.50 -20.04
CA SER A 133 6.96 7.84 -20.50
C SER A 133 7.98 8.90 -20.10
N GLY A 134 9.27 8.55 -20.13
CA GLY A 134 10.37 9.46 -19.85
C GLY A 134 10.49 9.79 -18.37
N ALA A 135 10.63 8.75 -17.54
CA ALA A 135 10.82 8.89 -16.10
C ALA A 135 11.85 9.98 -15.77
N ILE A 136 11.48 10.88 -14.86
CA ILE A 136 12.37 11.94 -14.40
C ILE A 136 13.30 11.37 -13.35
N ASP A 137 14.57 11.22 -13.71
CA ASP A 137 15.63 10.85 -12.80
C ASP A 137 16.33 12.12 -12.29
N CYS A 138 16.15 12.40 -11.00
CA CYS A 138 16.89 13.41 -10.25
C CYS A 138 17.78 12.65 -9.26
N PRO A 139 19.04 12.33 -9.60
CA PRO A 139 19.87 11.39 -8.85
C PRO A 139 20.00 11.70 -7.36
N GLU A 140 20.03 12.98 -7.00
CA GLU A 140 20.24 13.43 -5.62
C GLU A 140 19.03 13.06 -4.72
N ILE A 141 17.79 13.16 -5.22
CA ILE A 141 16.59 12.75 -4.49
C ILE A 141 16.22 11.30 -4.78
N GLN A 142 16.61 10.73 -5.93
CA GLN A 142 16.28 9.36 -6.32
C GLN A 142 17.02 8.32 -5.48
N THR A 143 18.28 8.55 -5.19
CA THR A 143 19.16 7.65 -4.41
C THR A 143 19.55 8.22 -3.06
N GLY A 144 19.24 9.49 -2.81
CA GLY A 144 19.56 10.24 -1.59
C GLY A 144 18.36 10.31 -0.63
N ASP A 145 18.31 11.42 0.09
CA ASP A 145 17.17 11.80 0.94
C ASP A 145 16.22 12.69 0.14
N PRO A 146 15.00 12.22 -0.18
CA PRO A 146 14.04 13.00 -0.96
C PRO A 146 13.48 14.22 -0.22
N SER A 147 13.81 14.40 1.07
CA SER A 147 13.45 15.58 1.86
C SER A 147 14.61 16.57 2.04
N ASP A 148 15.83 16.21 1.59
CA ASP A 148 17.00 17.10 1.68
C ASP A 148 16.78 18.36 0.81
N PRO A 149 16.78 19.57 1.39
CA PRO A 149 16.57 20.80 0.65
C PRO A 149 17.58 21.05 -0.49
N ASP A 150 18.84 20.64 -0.31
CA ASP A 150 19.87 20.81 -1.33
C ASP A 150 19.66 19.83 -2.50
N ALA A 151 19.27 18.59 -2.21
CA ALA A 151 18.91 17.59 -3.22
C ALA A 151 17.63 17.99 -4.00
N LEU A 152 16.62 18.49 -3.29
CA LEU A 152 15.39 19.05 -3.90
C LEU A 152 15.70 20.23 -4.82
N LYS A 153 16.58 21.13 -4.37
CA LYS A 153 17.02 22.27 -5.18
C LYS A 153 17.80 21.81 -6.41
N ALA A 154 18.65 20.81 -6.31
CA ALA A 154 19.38 20.26 -7.46
C ALA A 154 18.43 19.70 -8.52
N CYS A 155 17.39 18.95 -8.12
CA CYS A 155 16.34 18.49 -9.01
C CYS A 155 15.55 19.66 -9.64
N ALA A 156 15.20 20.68 -8.85
CA ALA A 156 14.53 21.89 -9.31
C ALA A 156 15.37 22.62 -10.37
N ASP A 157 16.68 22.76 -10.16
CA ASP A 157 17.61 23.39 -11.10
C ASP A 157 17.77 22.54 -12.39
N GLN A 158 17.80 21.20 -12.27
CA GLN A 158 17.85 20.28 -13.41
C GLN A 158 16.61 20.42 -14.32
N LEU A 159 15.43 20.50 -13.73
CA LEU A 159 14.17 20.60 -14.47
C LEU A 159 13.93 22.01 -15.00
N GLY A 160 14.28 23.04 -14.22
CA GLY A 160 13.99 24.42 -14.54
C GLY A 160 12.52 24.62 -14.90
N ALA A 161 12.25 25.42 -15.92
CA ALA A 161 10.87 25.70 -16.37
C ALA A 161 10.10 24.45 -16.83
N LYS A 162 10.78 23.37 -17.22
CA LYS A 162 10.13 22.11 -17.63
C LYS A 162 9.42 21.42 -16.47
N ALA A 163 9.73 21.74 -15.22
CA ALA A 163 9.08 21.16 -14.05
C ALA A 163 7.54 21.25 -14.12
N TYR A 164 7.01 22.28 -14.78
CA TYR A 164 5.57 22.52 -14.95
C TYR A 164 4.93 21.79 -16.15
N LEU A 165 5.68 20.95 -16.84
CA LEU A 165 5.20 20.20 -18.00
C LEU A 165 4.88 18.72 -17.67
N TYR A 166 4.85 18.38 -16.39
CA TYR A 166 4.60 17.02 -15.92
C TYR A 166 3.33 16.91 -15.04
N GLY A 167 2.52 17.96 -15.01
CA GLY A 167 1.28 18.03 -14.24
C GLY A 167 0.18 17.12 -14.77
N THR A 168 -0.82 16.90 -13.92
CA THR A 168 -1.91 15.92 -14.12
C THR A 168 -2.82 16.25 -15.30
N HIS A 169 -3.07 17.55 -15.58
CA HIS A 169 -3.86 17.94 -16.75
C HIS A 169 -3.19 17.46 -18.05
N LEU A 170 -1.89 17.70 -18.21
CA LEU A 170 -1.15 17.25 -19.38
C LEU A 170 -1.06 15.72 -19.48
N ALA A 171 -1.01 15.03 -18.35
CA ALA A 171 -1.09 13.57 -18.31
C ALA A 171 -2.47 13.06 -18.76
N ALA A 172 -3.56 13.73 -18.37
CA ALA A 172 -4.92 13.42 -18.84
C ALA A 172 -5.06 13.63 -20.36
N ASP A 173 -4.48 14.71 -20.90
CA ASP A 173 -4.43 14.97 -22.36
C ASP A 173 -3.60 13.92 -23.12
N ASP A 174 -2.53 13.41 -22.53
CA ASP A 174 -1.74 12.35 -23.13
C ASP A 174 -2.50 11.02 -23.15
N ILE A 175 -3.22 10.69 -22.07
CA ILE A 175 -4.10 9.52 -22.01
C ILE A 175 -5.14 9.60 -23.12
N ALA A 176 -5.84 10.74 -23.26
CA ALA A 176 -6.83 10.94 -24.30
C ALA A 176 -6.24 10.77 -25.70
N ALA A 177 -5.04 11.32 -25.95
CA ALA A 177 -4.37 11.21 -27.24
C ALA A 177 -3.92 9.77 -27.57
N VAL A 178 -3.51 8.97 -26.58
CA VAL A 178 -3.21 7.55 -26.79
C VAL A 178 -4.50 6.80 -27.14
N LEU A 179 -5.62 7.07 -26.46
CA LEU A 179 -6.91 6.49 -26.80
C LEU A 179 -7.35 6.85 -28.23
N ASP A 180 -7.15 8.12 -28.65
CA ASP A 180 -7.43 8.57 -30.03
C ASP A 180 -6.63 7.77 -31.05
N ALA A 181 -5.31 7.64 -30.84
CA ALA A 181 -4.43 6.92 -31.75
C ALA A 181 -4.76 5.42 -31.84
N LEU A 182 -5.29 4.83 -30.77
CA LEU A 182 -5.76 3.45 -30.73
C LEU A 182 -7.20 3.28 -31.18
N ARG A 183 -7.93 4.37 -31.47
CA ARG A 183 -9.36 4.40 -31.81
C ARG A 183 -10.22 3.74 -30.74
N ILE A 184 -9.92 4.05 -29.48
CA ILE A 184 -10.70 3.65 -28.31
C ILE A 184 -11.59 4.83 -27.92
N ASP A 185 -12.89 4.71 -28.08
CA ASP A 185 -13.84 5.82 -27.88
C ASP A 185 -14.06 6.09 -26.38
N GLU A 186 -14.25 5.06 -25.58
CA GLU A 186 -14.49 5.16 -24.13
C GLU A 186 -13.83 4.04 -23.34
N VAL A 187 -13.57 4.28 -22.05
CA VAL A 187 -12.93 3.34 -21.15
C VAL A 187 -13.68 3.19 -19.83
N ASP A 188 -13.48 2.05 -19.18
CA ASP A 188 -13.70 1.89 -17.75
C ASP A 188 -12.41 2.31 -17.05
N PHE A 189 -12.40 3.50 -16.45
CA PHE A 189 -11.22 4.05 -15.80
C PHE A 189 -11.17 3.57 -14.35
N TYR A 190 -10.03 3.02 -13.95
CA TYR A 190 -9.72 2.69 -12.56
C TYR A 190 -8.52 3.53 -12.10
N GLY A 191 -8.65 4.25 -11.01
CA GLY A 191 -7.54 4.97 -10.38
C GLY A 191 -7.42 4.58 -8.93
N ASP A 192 -6.19 4.40 -8.44
CA ASP A 192 -5.89 4.17 -7.03
C ASP A 192 -5.00 5.28 -6.48
N SER A 193 -5.24 5.70 -5.23
CA SER A 193 -4.45 6.75 -4.59
C SER A 193 -4.37 8.03 -5.47
N TYR A 194 -3.19 8.53 -5.82
CA TYR A 194 -3.05 9.63 -6.77
C TYR A 194 -3.66 9.30 -8.16
N GLY A 195 -3.78 8.05 -8.54
CA GLY A 195 -4.52 7.65 -9.74
C GLY A 195 -5.99 8.10 -9.71
N THR A 196 -6.58 8.29 -8.51
CA THR A 196 -7.92 8.87 -8.36
C THR A 196 -7.96 10.37 -8.66
N PHE A 197 -6.87 11.08 -8.34
CA PHE A 197 -6.68 12.49 -8.70
C PHE A 197 -6.57 12.65 -10.22
N VAL A 198 -5.83 11.74 -10.89
CA VAL A 198 -5.77 11.63 -12.35
C VAL A 198 -7.17 11.34 -12.93
N GLY A 199 -7.91 10.39 -12.34
CA GLY A 199 -9.26 10.01 -12.78
C GLY A 199 -10.27 11.17 -12.67
N GLN A 200 -10.24 11.94 -11.58
CA GLN A 200 -11.06 13.13 -11.40
C GLN A 200 -10.69 14.22 -12.42
N THR A 201 -9.39 14.43 -12.68
CA THR A 201 -8.91 15.38 -13.69
C THR A 201 -9.34 14.95 -15.09
N PHE A 202 -9.14 13.67 -15.42
CA PHE A 202 -9.57 13.10 -16.70
C PHE A 202 -11.09 13.23 -16.90
N ALA A 203 -11.89 12.96 -15.88
CA ALA A 203 -13.33 13.12 -15.91
C ALA A 203 -13.80 14.56 -16.18
N ALA A 204 -13.05 15.54 -15.64
CA ALA A 204 -13.39 16.94 -15.82
C ALA A 204 -13.00 17.50 -17.21
N TRP A 205 -11.91 16.98 -17.83
CA TRP A 205 -11.42 17.46 -19.13
C TRP A 205 -11.89 16.59 -20.31
N HIS A 206 -12.08 15.28 -20.10
CA HIS A 206 -12.42 14.31 -21.14
C HIS A 206 -13.65 13.47 -20.76
N PRO A 207 -14.77 14.09 -20.31
CA PRO A 207 -15.93 13.36 -19.78
C PRO A 207 -16.52 12.35 -20.78
N GLN A 208 -16.43 12.63 -22.08
CA GLN A 208 -16.95 11.78 -23.16
C GLN A 208 -16.13 10.49 -23.38
N ARG A 209 -14.97 10.36 -22.70
CA ARG A 209 -14.11 9.18 -22.80
C ARG A 209 -14.38 8.14 -21.71
N LEU A 210 -15.34 8.41 -20.83
CA LEU A 210 -15.65 7.53 -19.71
C LEU A 210 -16.95 6.78 -19.93
N ARG A 211 -16.90 5.45 -19.89
CA ARG A 211 -18.04 4.58 -19.70
C ARG A 211 -18.38 4.41 -18.21
N SER A 212 -17.35 4.25 -17.39
CA SER A 212 -17.44 4.24 -15.92
C SER A 212 -16.15 4.72 -15.29
N LEU A 213 -16.22 5.13 -14.02
CA LEU A 213 -15.11 5.61 -13.24
C LEU A 213 -15.04 4.88 -11.90
N ILE A 214 -13.87 4.34 -11.54
CA ILE A 214 -13.62 3.71 -10.25
C ILE A 214 -12.47 4.46 -9.57
N LEU A 215 -12.69 4.92 -8.35
CA LEU A 215 -11.76 5.68 -7.54
C LEU A 215 -11.51 4.93 -6.23
N ASP A 216 -10.37 4.26 -6.11
CA ASP A 216 -10.00 3.46 -4.95
C ASP A 216 -9.03 4.24 -4.06
N SER A 217 -9.42 4.53 -2.83
CA SER A 217 -8.68 5.38 -1.90
C SER A 217 -8.54 6.82 -2.44
N ALA A 218 -9.69 7.44 -2.65
CA ALA A 218 -9.80 8.74 -3.27
C ALA A 218 -9.62 9.90 -2.26
N TYR A 219 -9.16 11.03 -2.77
CA TYR A 219 -9.18 12.32 -2.09
C TYR A 219 -9.53 13.43 -3.10
N PRO A 220 -10.08 14.57 -2.65
CA PRO A 220 -10.53 15.60 -3.58
C PRO A 220 -9.34 16.33 -4.21
N VAL A 221 -9.44 16.65 -5.51
CA VAL A 221 -8.43 17.46 -6.21
C VAL A 221 -8.32 18.87 -5.60
N ARG A 222 -9.41 19.38 -5.04
CA ARG A 222 -9.46 20.63 -4.26
C ARG A 222 -9.76 20.31 -2.81
N PRO A 223 -8.75 19.97 -1.98
CA PRO A 223 -8.99 19.70 -0.58
C PRO A 223 -9.44 20.97 0.15
N PRO A 224 -10.36 20.87 1.12
CA PRO A 224 -10.82 22.02 1.89
C PRO A 224 -9.77 22.50 2.87
N ASP A 225 -8.78 21.69 3.20
CA ASP A 225 -7.75 21.96 4.19
C ASP A 225 -6.39 21.46 3.72
N ILE A 226 -5.42 22.37 3.69
CA ILE A 226 -4.03 22.08 3.29
C ILE A 226 -3.33 21.05 4.20
N TRP A 227 -3.80 20.88 5.43
CA TRP A 227 -3.19 20.03 6.44
C TRP A 227 -3.71 18.58 6.42
N PHE A 228 -4.75 18.29 5.67
CA PHE A 228 -5.39 16.97 5.62
C PHE A 228 -5.64 16.36 7.03
N PRO A 229 -6.32 17.08 7.93
CA PRO A 229 -6.45 16.66 9.34
C PRO A 229 -7.20 15.35 9.52
N THR A 230 -8.03 14.98 8.55
CA THR A 230 -8.80 13.74 8.54
C THR A 230 -7.92 12.51 8.40
N ASP A 231 -6.79 12.60 7.70
CA ASP A 231 -5.82 11.51 7.57
C ASP A 231 -5.18 11.22 8.93
N TRP A 232 -4.72 12.26 9.63
CA TRP A 232 -4.16 12.09 10.97
C TRP A 232 -5.17 11.49 11.95
N THR A 233 -6.40 12.03 12.00
CA THR A 233 -7.42 11.54 12.95
C THR A 233 -7.84 10.11 12.62
N THR A 234 -7.95 9.73 11.34
CA THR A 234 -8.25 8.36 10.92
C THR A 234 -7.17 7.38 11.40
N GLY A 235 -5.89 7.71 11.23
CA GLY A 235 -4.78 6.87 11.70
C GLY A 235 -4.78 6.70 13.22
N ARG A 236 -4.87 7.81 13.94
CA ARG A 236 -4.90 7.83 15.40
C ARG A 236 -6.07 7.02 15.97
N ASP A 237 -7.28 7.36 15.56
CA ASP A 237 -8.51 6.74 16.08
C ASP A 237 -8.67 5.29 15.59
N GLY A 238 -8.06 4.98 14.44
CA GLY A 238 -7.95 3.63 13.88
C GLY A 238 -7.28 2.62 14.82
N LEU A 239 -6.35 3.06 15.66
CA LEU A 239 -5.72 2.19 16.68
C LEU A 239 -6.75 1.65 17.69
N ASP A 240 -7.66 2.50 18.18
CA ASP A 240 -8.70 2.08 19.10
C ASP A 240 -9.75 1.22 18.39
N LEU A 241 -10.09 1.55 17.16
CA LEU A 241 -11.02 0.79 16.33
C LEU A 241 -10.50 -0.64 16.04
N VAL A 242 -9.21 -0.78 15.72
CA VAL A 242 -8.56 -2.09 15.53
C VAL A 242 -8.54 -2.88 16.84
N CYS A 243 -8.25 -2.22 17.97
CA CYS A 243 -8.28 -2.86 19.28
C CYS A 243 -9.69 -3.35 19.63
N GLU A 244 -10.72 -2.55 19.43
CA GLU A 244 -12.12 -2.91 19.66
C GLU A 244 -12.54 -4.14 18.84
N ARG A 245 -12.11 -4.21 17.58
CA ARG A 245 -12.44 -5.31 16.67
C ARG A 245 -11.61 -6.57 16.89
N SER A 246 -10.43 -6.46 17.51
CA SER A 246 -9.55 -7.59 17.81
C SER A 246 -9.88 -8.18 19.19
N PRO A 247 -10.33 -9.46 19.28
CA PRO A 247 -10.70 -10.06 20.57
C PRO A 247 -9.57 -10.04 21.60
N SER A 248 -8.32 -10.19 21.18
CA SER A 248 -7.15 -10.19 22.05
C SER A 248 -6.87 -8.82 22.69
N CYS A 249 -7.06 -7.73 21.95
CA CYS A 249 -6.85 -6.38 22.46
C CYS A 249 -8.05 -5.90 23.27
N ARG A 250 -9.27 -6.09 22.77
CA ARG A 250 -10.50 -5.73 23.48
C ARG A 250 -10.58 -6.33 24.89
N ALA A 251 -10.08 -7.56 25.05
CA ALA A 251 -10.07 -8.23 26.35
C ALA A 251 -9.15 -7.57 27.40
N LEU A 252 -8.24 -6.68 26.98
CA LEU A 252 -7.33 -5.96 27.90
C LEU A 252 -8.00 -4.74 28.53
N GLY A 253 -8.99 -4.17 27.87
CA GLY A 253 -9.61 -2.90 28.26
C GLY A 253 -8.67 -1.69 28.02
N GLY A 254 -9.24 -0.49 28.14
CA GLY A 254 -8.55 0.77 27.89
C GLY A 254 -8.25 1.01 26.40
N GLU A 255 -7.84 2.23 26.08
CA GLU A 255 -7.62 2.71 24.72
C GLU A 255 -6.16 2.52 24.28
N SER A 256 -5.96 2.11 23.02
CA SER A 256 -4.63 2.00 22.42
C SER A 256 -3.98 3.38 22.29
N THR A 257 -4.74 4.39 21.91
CA THR A 257 -4.31 5.79 21.85
C THR A 257 -3.73 6.28 23.17
N ALA A 258 -4.39 6.01 24.30
CA ALA A 258 -3.88 6.37 25.63
C ALA A 258 -2.53 5.70 25.96
N ARG A 259 -2.33 4.47 25.48
CA ARG A 259 -1.03 3.76 25.66
C ARG A 259 0.07 4.35 24.78
N ILE A 260 -0.27 4.78 23.55
CA ILE A 260 0.67 5.48 22.66
C ILE A 260 1.02 6.86 23.23
N GLU A 261 0.06 7.61 23.76
CA GLU A 261 0.35 8.87 24.47
C GLU A 261 1.29 8.68 25.67
N ARG A 262 1.13 7.59 26.41
CA ARG A 262 2.08 7.26 27.47
C ARG A 262 3.48 6.99 26.93
N LEU A 263 3.59 6.28 25.79
CA LEU A 263 4.87 6.05 25.12
C LEU A 263 5.49 7.39 24.67
N LEU A 264 4.71 8.27 24.06
CA LEU A 264 5.15 9.60 23.64
C LEU A 264 5.72 10.40 24.82
N ARG A 265 5.04 10.40 25.97
CA ARG A 265 5.57 11.06 27.19
C ARG A 265 6.88 10.47 27.69
N GLU A 266 7.09 9.17 27.53
CA GLU A 266 8.34 8.49 27.91
C GLU A 266 9.47 8.88 26.97
N ILE A 267 9.26 8.77 25.63
CA ILE A 267 10.30 9.04 24.63
C ILE A 267 10.69 10.51 24.52
N ARG A 268 9.77 11.45 24.86
CA ARG A 268 10.12 12.87 25.01
C ARG A 268 11.17 13.12 26.09
N ARG A 269 11.24 12.24 27.11
CA ARG A 269 12.23 12.32 28.19
C ARG A 269 13.50 11.57 27.84
N GLN A 270 13.34 10.38 27.27
CA GLN A 270 14.43 9.49 26.95
C GLN A 270 14.05 8.59 25.77
N PRO A 271 14.62 8.83 24.58
CA PRO A 271 14.46 7.97 23.43
C PRO A 271 14.88 6.52 23.72
N ILE A 272 14.28 5.57 23.00
CA ILE A 272 14.52 4.13 23.18
C ILE A 272 15.41 3.67 22.03
N SER A 273 16.69 3.41 22.28
CA SER A 273 17.65 2.95 21.25
C SER A 273 18.02 1.48 21.41
N GLY A 274 18.40 0.85 20.29
CA GLY A 274 18.94 -0.50 20.25
C GLY A 274 18.95 -1.07 18.85
N THR A 275 19.32 -2.35 18.76
CA THR A 275 19.39 -3.11 17.51
C THR A 275 18.16 -4.01 17.37
N ALA A 276 17.57 -4.03 16.19
CA ALA A 276 16.48 -4.94 15.83
C ALA A 276 16.61 -5.36 14.35
N PRO A 277 16.02 -6.49 13.95
CA PRO A 277 15.97 -6.85 12.53
C PRO A 277 15.11 -5.85 11.75
N ASP A 278 15.60 -5.44 10.61
CA ASP A 278 14.87 -4.67 9.62
C ASP A 278 13.90 -5.58 8.81
N ALA A 279 13.31 -5.04 7.77
CA ALA A 279 12.34 -5.77 6.95
C ALA A 279 12.95 -6.98 6.22
N ASP A 280 14.24 -6.94 5.91
CA ASP A 280 14.99 -8.06 5.29
C ASP A 280 15.61 -9.02 6.34
N GLY A 281 15.40 -8.74 7.62
CA GLY A 281 15.95 -9.51 8.73
C GLY A 281 17.38 -9.13 9.09
N ILE A 282 17.91 -8.04 8.55
CA ILE A 282 19.25 -7.56 8.81
C ILE A 282 19.26 -6.72 10.10
N PRO A 283 20.20 -6.95 11.04
CA PRO A 283 20.30 -6.14 12.26
C PRO A 283 20.58 -4.67 11.95
N LEU A 284 19.67 -3.78 12.34
CA LEU A 284 19.78 -2.33 12.19
C LEU A 284 19.72 -1.65 13.55
N GLU A 285 20.62 -0.69 13.79
CA GLU A 285 20.59 0.14 14.98
C GLU A 285 19.63 1.30 14.78
N VAL A 286 18.60 1.38 15.63
CA VAL A 286 17.51 2.35 15.49
C VAL A 286 17.13 2.98 16.83
N THR A 287 16.43 4.10 16.75
CA THR A 287 15.94 4.83 17.91
C THR A 287 14.47 5.17 17.73
N ILE A 288 13.65 4.84 18.73
CA ILE A 288 12.31 5.35 18.86
C ILE A 288 12.40 6.67 19.62
N ASP A 289 12.36 7.74 18.91
CA ASP A 289 12.17 9.11 19.40
C ASP A 289 10.78 9.64 18.95
N VAL A 290 10.53 10.93 19.21
CA VAL A 290 9.26 11.55 18.85
C VAL A 290 9.02 11.51 17.35
N SER A 291 10.04 11.79 16.54
CA SER A 291 9.97 11.77 15.08
C SER A 291 9.66 10.38 14.55
N MET A 292 10.35 9.35 15.03
CA MET A 292 10.10 7.97 14.62
C MET A 292 8.69 7.51 15.00
N LEU A 293 8.22 7.84 16.21
CA LEU A 293 6.85 7.49 16.61
C LEU A 293 5.81 8.20 15.74
N PHE A 294 6.03 9.47 15.41
CA PHE A 294 5.15 10.22 14.50
C PHE A 294 5.11 9.55 13.12
N LEU A 295 6.28 9.17 12.56
CA LEU A 295 6.39 8.48 11.28
C LEU A 295 5.66 7.12 11.28
N LEU A 296 5.78 6.33 12.35
CA LEU A 296 5.02 5.08 12.50
C LEU A 296 3.51 5.32 12.54
N MET A 297 3.06 6.40 13.21
CA MET A 297 1.64 6.76 13.27
C MET A 297 1.10 7.22 11.93
N THR A 298 1.85 8.01 11.16
CA THR A 298 1.46 8.46 9.82
C THR A 298 1.43 7.31 8.80
N ASN A 299 2.22 6.25 9.04
CA ASN A 299 2.26 5.08 8.16
C ASN A 299 1.20 4.01 8.48
N LEU A 300 0.34 4.22 9.47
CA LEU A 300 -0.69 3.23 9.84
C LEU A 300 -1.60 2.88 8.65
N GLY A 301 -2.01 3.87 7.86
CA GLY A 301 -2.84 3.66 6.68
C GLY A 301 -2.20 2.82 5.58
N ASN A 302 -0.87 2.78 5.51
CA ASN A 302 -0.14 1.97 4.54
C ASN A 302 0.15 0.54 5.04
N SER A 303 0.11 0.31 6.35
CA SER A 303 0.59 -0.94 6.92
C SER A 303 -0.36 -1.54 7.96
N PRO A 304 -1.17 -2.53 7.60
CA PRO A 304 -1.98 -3.28 8.57
C PRO A 304 -1.12 -3.94 9.64
N ILE A 305 0.17 -4.17 9.36
CA ILE A 305 1.13 -4.76 10.31
C ILE A 305 1.49 -3.77 11.42
N THR A 306 1.59 -2.48 11.11
CA THR A 306 1.82 -1.46 12.15
C THR A 306 0.62 -1.36 13.09
N TYR A 307 -0.61 -1.36 12.58
CA TYR A 307 -1.83 -1.48 13.40
C TYR A 307 -1.84 -2.74 14.26
N ARG A 308 -1.40 -3.88 13.71
CA ARG A 308 -1.35 -5.16 14.40
C ARG A 308 -0.41 -5.16 15.60
N ASP A 309 0.76 -4.53 15.46
CA ASP A 309 1.89 -4.71 16.37
C ASP A 309 2.11 -3.55 17.35
N LEU A 310 1.83 -2.29 16.98
CA LEU A 310 2.28 -1.10 17.70
C LEU A 310 1.78 -1.02 19.15
N ASP A 311 0.49 -1.30 19.39
CA ASP A 311 -0.05 -1.33 20.74
C ASP A 311 0.57 -2.44 21.60
N ALA A 312 0.71 -3.64 21.03
CA ALA A 312 1.29 -4.78 21.73
C ALA A 312 2.80 -4.57 22.02
N ALA A 313 3.52 -3.94 21.11
CA ALA A 313 4.93 -3.57 21.28
C ALA A 313 5.09 -2.52 22.39
N THR A 314 4.20 -1.53 22.42
CA THR A 314 4.13 -0.52 23.48
C THR A 314 3.89 -1.17 24.85
N ARG A 315 2.97 -2.12 24.95
CA ARG A 315 2.72 -2.89 26.18
C ARG A 315 3.93 -3.72 26.60
N ALA A 316 4.62 -4.36 25.65
CA ALA A 316 5.83 -5.16 25.94
C ALA A 316 6.92 -4.29 26.59
N TYR A 317 7.10 -3.06 26.12
CA TYR A 317 8.04 -2.11 26.73
C TYR A 317 7.64 -1.73 28.15
N PHE A 318 6.38 -1.40 28.40
CA PHE A 318 5.96 -0.97 29.73
C PHE A 318 5.89 -2.12 30.76
N ASP A 319 5.40 -3.29 30.33
CA ASP A 319 5.15 -4.42 31.24
C ASP A 319 6.42 -5.20 31.56
N ASN A 320 7.32 -5.34 30.59
CA ASN A 320 8.49 -6.24 30.71
C ASN A 320 9.84 -5.53 30.40
N ARG A 321 9.84 -4.24 30.09
CA ARG A 321 11.00 -3.49 29.56
C ARG A 321 11.57 -4.11 28.28
N ASP A 322 10.72 -4.84 27.56
CA ASP A 322 11.09 -5.44 26.28
C ASP A 322 10.90 -4.43 25.15
N LYS A 323 12.01 -3.79 24.78
CA LYS A 323 12.01 -2.77 23.73
C LYS A 323 12.06 -3.35 22.31
N LEU A 324 12.41 -4.63 22.17
CA LEU A 324 12.69 -5.23 20.85
C LEU A 324 11.53 -5.16 19.87
N PRO A 325 10.25 -5.41 20.26
CA PRO A 325 9.13 -5.27 19.34
C PRO A 325 8.94 -3.84 18.79
N LEU A 326 9.16 -2.81 19.61
CA LEU A 326 9.12 -1.41 19.17
C LEU A 326 10.28 -1.09 18.21
N LEU A 327 11.50 -1.52 18.57
CA LEU A 327 12.68 -1.30 17.74
C LEU A 327 12.53 -2.00 16.37
N ARG A 328 11.89 -3.19 16.33
CA ARG A 328 11.63 -3.85 15.05
C ARG A 328 10.73 -3.03 14.14
N LEU A 329 9.65 -2.44 14.66
CA LEU A 329 8.79 -1.55 13.85
C LEU A 329 9.57 -0.37 13.29
N ALA A 330 10.46 0.24 14.09
CA ALA A 330 11.32 1.31 13.62
C ALA A 330 12.35 0.83 12.59
N ALA A 331 12.94 -0.35 12.78
CA ALA A 331 13.91 -0.93 11.85
C ALA A 331 13.26 -1.28 10.50
N GLU A 332 12.09 -1.89 10.52
CA GLU A 332 11.30 -2.19 9.33
C GLU A 332 10.91 -0.91 8.57
N TYR A 333 10.49 0.13 9.29
CA TYR A 333 10.20 1.45 8.70
C TYR A 333 11.46 2.11 8.11
N SER A 334 12.61 1.91 8.75
CA SER A 334 13.88 2.51 8.33
C SER A 334 14.64 1.68 7.28
N THR A 335 14.11 0.54 6.85
CA THR A 335 14.70 -0.25 5.76
C THR A 335 14.78 0.62 4.50
N PRO A 336 15.97 0.82 3.91
CA PRO A 336 16.11 1.70 2.76
C PRO A 336 15.28 1.19 1.58
N PHE A 337 14.42 2.04 1.08
CA PHE A 337 13.79 1.82 -0.22
C PHE A 337 14.62 2.53 -1.29
N VAL A 338 15.21 1.76 -2.17
CA VAL A 338 15.90 2.25 -3.36
C VAL A 338 15.15 1.72 -4.56
N SER A 339 14.63 2.60 -5.37
CA SER A 339 13.92 2.29 -6.62
C SER A 339 14.56 3.03 -7.77
N ASP A 340 14.62 2.38 -8.92
CA ASP A 340 14.97 3.08 -10.16
C ASP A 340 13.87 4.10 -10.52
N ALA A 341 14.25 5.20 -11.15
CA ALA A 341 13.30 6.25 -11.56
C ALA A 341 12.19 5.73 -12.49
N VAL A 342 12.43 4.62 -13.17
CA VAL A 342 11.43 3.95 -14.03
C VAL A 342 10.33 3.25 -13.23
N ASP A 343 10.59 2.85 -11.99
CA ASP A 343 9.60 2.24 -11.11
C ASP A 343 8.89 3.31 -10.30
N PHE A 344 9.65 4.21 -9.66
CA PHE A 344 9.15 5.35 -8.93
C PHE A 344 10.01 6.58 -9.18
N SER A 345 9.48 7.60 -9.83
CA SER A 345 10.17 8.86 -10.13
C SER A 345 9.93 9.90 -9.03
N TYR A 346 10.90 10.12 -8.14
CA TYR A 346 10.85 11.22 -7.18
C TYR A 346 10.82 12.59 -7.87
N GLY A 347 11.45 12.73 -9.04
CA GLY A 347 11.40 13.97 -9.83
C GLY A 347 10.00 14.31 -10.34
N GLN A 348 9.23 13.31 -10.79
CA GLN A 348 7.84 13.51 -11.19
C GLN A 348 6.93 13.73 -9.98
N TYR A 349 7.14 12.95 -8.89
CA TYR A 349 6.46 13.19 -7.62
C TYR A 349 6.58 14.67 -7.22
N GLN A 350 7.80 15.18 -7.14
CA GLN A 350 8.05 16.55 -6.71
C GLN A 350 7.45 17.59 -7.68
N ALA A 351 7.50 17.34 -9.02
CA ALA A 351 6.93 18.22 -10.00
C ALA A 351 5.41 18.38 -9.82
N VAL A 352 4.69 17.29 -9.58
CA VAL A 352 3.24 17.31 -9.37
C VAL A 352 2.87 17.98 -8.06
N ILE A 353 3.46 17.55 -6.93
CA ILE A 353 3.07 18.10 -5.63
C ILE A 353 3.38 19.60 -5.50
N CYS A 354 4.47 20.07 -6.10
CA CYS A 354 4.80 21.50 -6.07
C CYS A 354 3.88 22.32 -6.95
N GLN A 355 3.43 21.77 -8.07
CA GLN A 355 2.54 22.50 -8.98
C GLN A 355 1.09 22.49 -8.47
N GLU A 356 0.57 21.36 -8.05
CA GLU A 356 -0.87 21.09 -7.98
C GLU A 356 -1.43 20.99 -6.57
N TYR A 357 -0.59 20.68 -5.55
CA TYR A 357 -1.07 20.64 -4.18
C TYR A 357 -1.08 22.02 -3.53
N PRO A 358 -1.97 22.25 -2.53
CA PRO A 358 -2.05 23.54 -1.87
C PRO A 358 -0.79 23.83 -1.07
N LEU A 359 -0.27 25.05 -1.22
CA LEU A 359 0.91 25.55 -0.53
C LEU A 359 0.57 26.79 0.31
N HIS A 360 1.29 27.02 1.42
CA HIS A 360 1.20 28.27 2.20
C HIS A 360 1.82 29.49 1.50
N TYR A 361 2.35 29.31 0.30
CA TYR A 361 3.07 30.34 -0.45
C TYR A 361 2.83 30.25 -1.94
N ASP A 362 3.06 31.35 -2.60
CA ASP A 362 2.92 31.50 -4.04
C ASP A 362 4.29 31.29 -4.72
N LEU A 363 4.36 30.32 -5.65
CA LEU A 363 5.56 30.00 -6.41
C LEU A 363 5.93 31.09 -7.44
N ASP A 364 5.05 32.05 -7.73
CA ASP A 364 5.38 33.24 -8.50
C ASP A 364 6.27 34.23 -7.72
N ASP A 365 6.32 34.10 -6.42
CA ASP A 365 7.12 34.96 -5.55
C ASP A 365 8.59 34.53 -5.47
N SER A 366 9.45 35.44 -5.00
CA SER A 366 10.86 35.11 -4.75
C SER A 366 10.99 34.10 -3.59
N PRO A 367 12.04 33.25 -3.58
CA PRO A 367 12.26 32.29 -2.50
C PRO A 367 12.25 32.91 -1.09
N ALA A 368 12.78 34.11 -0.94
CA ALA A 368 12.75 34.83 0.34
C ALA A 368 11.31 35.23 0.75
N LYS A 369 10.42 35.56 -0.20
CA LYS A 369 9.02 35.88 0.09
C LYS A 369 8.24 34.60 0.38
N ARG A 370 8.47 33.48 -0.34
CA ARG A 370 7.89 32.17 -0.07
C ARG A 370 8.19 31.71 1.36
N ARG A 371 9.46 31.81 1.79
CA ARG A 371 9.84 31.47 3.17
C ARG A 371 9.10 32.29 4.22
N ARG A 372 8.87 33.59 3.95
CA ARG A 372 8.06 34.42 4.87
C ARG A 372 6.59 34.04 4.88
N GLN A 373 6.02 33.66 3.72
CA GLN A 373 4.63 33.19 3.63
C GLN A 373 4.48 31.84 4.34
N TYR A 374 5.40 30.91 4.10
CA TYR A 374 5.47 29.63 4.80
C TYR A 374 5.53 29.81 6.32
N ALA A 375 6.47 30.60 6.80
CA ALA A 375 6.61 30.88 8.24
C ALA A 375 5.34 31.48 8.86
N ARG A 376 4.62 32.35 8.12
CA ARG A 376 3.32 32.87 8.59
C ARG A 376 2.24 31.80 8.63
N GLY A 377 2.17 30.91 7.62
CA GLY A 377 1.22 29.79 7.61
C GLY A 377 1.43 28.84 8.78
N ILE A 378 2.70 28.54 9.09
CA ILE A 378 3.04 27.70 10.27
C ILE A 378 2.66 28.42 11.58
N GLU A 379 2.95 29.72 11.70
CA GLU A 379 2.60 30.48 12.91
C GLU A 379 1.08 30.61 13.11
N ASP A 380 0.33 30.78 12.02
CA ASP A 380 -1.14 30.76 12.04
C ASP A 380 -1.67 29.41 12.54
N ALA A 381 -1.14 28.32 12.01
CA ALA A 381 -1.53 26.97 12.47
C ALA A 381 -1.18 26.75 13.94
N ARG A 382 0.00 27.20 14.39
CA ARG A 382 0.44 27.09 15.80
C ARG A 382 -0.52 27.83 16.74
N GLN A 383 -1.00 29.00 16.34
CA GLN A 383 -1.90 29.82 17.17
C GLN A 383 -3.35 29.33 17.13
N ASN A 384 -3.85 28.94 15.96
CA ASN A 384 -5.28 28.70 15.76
C ASN A 384 -5.64 27.20 15.74
N ARG A 385 -4.66 26.30 15.61
CA ARG A 385 -4.87 24.86 15.50
C ARG A 385 -3.81 24.06 16.27
N PRO A 386 -3.58 24.35 17.58
CA PRO A 386 -2.51 23.70 18.35
C PRO A 386 -2.66 22.19 18.46
N ASP A 387 -3.88 21.66 18.33
CA ASP A 387 -4.21 20.24 18.47
C ASP A 387 -4.28 19.49 17.13
N LEU A 388 -3.79 20.11 16.04
CA LEU A 388 -3.87 19.58 14.68
C LEU A 388 -3.35 18.14 14.58
N PHE A 389 -2.25 17.83 15.26
CA PHE A 389 -1.61 16.52 15.31
C PHE A 389 -1.62 15.90 16.72
N ALA A 390 -2.58 16.30 17.57
CA ALA A 390 -2.63 15.75 18.92
C ALA A 390 -2.59 14.20 18.94
N PRO A 391 -1.79 13.60 19.85
CA PRO A 391 -1.11 14.16 21.03
C PRO A 391 0.30 14.76 20.76
N PHE A 392 0.75 14.81 19.52
CA PHE A 392 1.97 15.52 19.13
C PHE A 392 1.69 17.02 18.98
N THR A 393 2.71 17.82 19.20
CA THR A 393 2.66 19.24 18.87
C THR A 393 2.86 19.45 17.36
N LEU A 394 2.45 20.61 16.84
CA LEU A 394 2.73 20.96 15.45
C LEU A 394 4.23 20.96 15.15
N ASP A 395 5.06 21.45 16.08
CA ASP A 395 6.50 21.49 15.88
C ASP A 395 7.11 20.09 15.80
N GLU A 396 6.69 19.16 16.66
CA GLU A 396 7.11 17.76 16.59
C GLU A 396 6.71 17.09 15.25
N ALA A 397 5.51 17.41 14.76
CA ALA A 397 5.07 16.91 13.46
C ALA A 397 5.91 17.47 12.30
N LEU A 398 6.24 18.75 12.32
CA LEU A 398 7.07 19.40 11.30
C LEU A 398 8.53 18.92 11.36
N GLU A 399 9.08 18.67 12.54
CA GLU A 399 10.43 18.14 12.71
C GLU A 399 10.58 16.69 12.25
N SER A 400 9.49 15.93 12.27
CA SER A 400 9.52 14.52 11.85
C SER A 400 9.70 14.32 10.35
N GLN A 401 9.57 15.38 9.55
CA GLN A 401 9.63 15.32 8.08
C GLN A 401 8.64 14.33 7.45
N ALA A 402 7.58 13.98 8.17
CA ALA A 402 6.46 13.22 7.63
C ALA A 402 5.68 14.12 6.66
N ASN A 403 6.03 14.07 5.40
CA ASN A 403 5.46 14.96 4.39
C ASN A 403 4.21 14.34 3.76
N PHE A 404 3.05 14.55 4.36
CA PHE A 404 1.77 14.40 3.65
C PHE A 404 1.41 15.66 2.86
N THR A 405 2.00 16.79 3.20
CA THR A 405 1.80 18.05 2.50
C THR A 405 3.14 18.63 2.06
N PRO A 406 3.26 19.17 0.86
CA PRO A 406 4.50 19.75 0.34
C PRO A 406 4.81 21.10 0.99
N LEU A 407 4.80 21.18 2.32
CA LEU A 407 4.87 22.44 3.05
C LEU A 407 6.19 23.18 2.83
N ALA A 408 7.32 22.50 2.93
CA ALA A 408 8.65 23.09 2.81
C ALA A 408 9.41 22.67 1.53
N THR A 409 9.10 21.51 0.98
CA THR A 409 9.87 20.88 -0.10
C THR A 409 9.85 21.66 -1.41
N CYS A 410 8.87 22.55 -1.60
CA CYS A 410 8.72 23.36 -2.83
C CYS A 410 9.21 24.80 -2.68
N LEU A 411 9.84 25.18 -1.56
CA LEU A 411 10.29 26.58 -1.34
C LEU A 411 11.26 27.09 -2.40
N ASP A 412 12.13 26.22 -2.90
CA ASP A 412 13.12 26.52 -3.94
C ASP A 412 12.72 25.99 -5.33
N TRP A 413 11.47 25.52 -5.49
CA TRP A 413 10.96 25.04 -6.77
C TRP A 413 10.93 26.18 -7.82
N PRO A 414 11.09 25.88 -9.13
CA PRO A 414 11.09 26.90 -10.17
C PRO A 414 9.82 27.76 -10.18
N LYS A 415 9.92 28.95 -10.72
CA LYS A 415 8.76 29.80 -10.94
C LYS A 415 7.84 29.20 -12.00
N PRO A 416 6.49 29.24 -11.81
CA PRO A 416 5.52 28.73 -12.78
C PRO A 416 5.61 29.40 -14.14
N LEU A 417 5.23 28.64 -15.17
CA LEU A 417 5.01 29.18 -16.49
C LEU A 417 3.63 29.85 -16.57
N PRO A 418 3.46 30.96 -17.29
CA PRO A 418 2.14 31.60 -17.44
C PRO A 418 1.05 30.67 -17.98
N ALA A 419 1.42 29.70 -18.83
CA ALA A 419 0.50 28.70 -19.39
C ALA A 419 0.20 27.55 -18.42
N TYR A 420 1.01 27.37 -17.38
CA TYR A 420 0.92 26.29 -16.40
C TYR A 420 1.15 26.90 -15.00
N PRO A 421 0.17 27.65 -14.48
CA PRO A 421 0.28 28.28 -13.16
C PRO A 421 0.29 27.23 -12.04
N GLN A 422 0.73 27.63 -10.87
CA GLN A 422 0.50 26.89 -9.64
C GLN A 422 -1.02 26.77 -9.38
N GLY A 423 -1.45 25.60 -8.95
CA GLY A 423 -2.83 25.32 -8.58
C GLY A 423 -3.32 23.98 -9.13
N ASP A 424 -4.52 23.60 -8.71
CA ASP A 424 -5.11 22.32 -9.12
C ASP A 424 -5.32 22.20 -10.64
N PRO A 425 -5.27 20.95 -11.19
CA PRO A 425 -5.33 20.71 -12.62
C PRO A 425 -6.74 20.77 -13.21
N LEU A 426 -7.76 21.07 -12.41
CA LEU A 426 -9.14 21.12 -12.90
C LEU A 426 -9.44 22.40 -13.69
N PRO A 427 -10.39 22.38 -14.63
CA PRO A 427 -10.87 23.61 -15.24
C PRO A 427 -11.47 24.56 -14.19
N ALA A 428 -11.49 25.85 -14.47
CA ALA A 428 -11.95 26.87 -13.50
C ALA A 428 -13.38 26.60 -12.96
N LYS A 429 -14.23 25.98 -13.77
CA LYS A 429 -15.59 25.54 -13.39
C LYS A 429 -15.74 24.06 -13.81
N PRO A 430 -15.21 23.12 -13.01
CA PRO A 430 -15.26 21.71 -13.37
C PRO A 430 -16.70 21.23 -13.42
N LYS A 431 -16.99 20.40 -14.43
CA LYS A 431 -18.24 19.68 -14.55
C LYS A 431 -17.92 18.19 -14.65
N PHE A 432 -18.27 17.46 -13.62
CA PHE A 432 -18.09 16.02 -13.63
C PHE A 432 -19.25 15.35 -14.39
N PRO A 433 -18.95 14.31 -15.19
CA PRO A 433 -19.96 13.64 -16.01
C PRO A 433 -20.94 12.84 -15.16
N ASP A 434 -22.15 12.64 -15.71
CA ASP A 434 -23.15 11.71 -15.18
C ASP A 434 -22.85 10.29 -15.68
N VAL A 435 -21.65 9.79 -15.35
CA VAL A 435 -21.28 8.39 -15.61
C VAL A 435 -21.31 7.60 -14.30
N PRO A 436 -21.62 6.30 -14.35
CA PRO A 436 -21.54 5.46 -13.16
C PRO A 436 -20.15 5.56 -12.52
N THR A 437 -20.12 6.01 -11.28
CA THR A 437 -18.88 6.20 -10.52
C THR A 437 -18.90 5.37 -9.25
N LEU A 438 -17.86 4.59 -9.00
CA LEU A 438 -17.66 3.81 -7.77
C LEU A 438 -16.47 4.38 -7.01
N VAL A 439 -16.70 4.82 -5.77
CA VAL A 439 -15.65 5.24 -4.84
C VAL A 439 -15.48 4.18 -3.76
N LEU A 440 -14.26 3.72 -3.54
CA LEU A 440 -13.90 2.73 -2.54
C LEU A 440 -12.95 3.36 -1.51
N SER A 441 -13.13 3.05 -0.23
CA SER A 441 -12.28 3.55 0.86
C SER A 441 -12.15 2.50 1.95
N GLY A 442 -10.95 2.34 2.51
CA GLY A 442 -10.77 1.60 3.76
C GLY A 442 -11.11 2.49 4.97
N ASP A 443 -11.78 1.95 5.99
CA ASP A 443 -12.05 2.73 7.20
C ASP A 443 -10.82 2.95 8.10
N LEU A 444 -9.70 2.31 7.76
CA LEU A 444 -8.39 2.47 8.38
C LEU A 444 -7.38 3.18 7.46
N ASP A 445 -7.84 3.71 6.32
CA ASP A 445 -7.00 4.45 5.39
C ASP A 445 -6.69 5.84 5.97
N SER A 446 -5.47 6.04 6.44
CA SER A 446 -4.95 7.32 6.93
C SER A 446 -4.00 8.00 5.95
N VAL A 447 -3.98 7.54 4.70
CA VAL A 447 -3.26 8.18 3.59
C VAL A 447 -4.20 9.04 2.76
N THR A 448 -5.39 8.52 2.52
CA THR A 448 -6.52 9.20 1.86
C THR A 448 -7.78 8.79 2.62
N SER A 449 -8.14 9.58 3.61
CA SER A 449 -9.16 9.20 4.59
C SER A 449 -10.54 8.93 3.95
N PRO A 450 -11.39 8.11 4.59
CA PRO A 450 -12.77 7.93 4.13
C PRO A 450 -13.56 9.24 4.05
N GLN A 451 -13.18 10.24 4.86
CA GLN A 451 -13.78 11.57 4.84
C GLN A 451 -13.39 12.33 3.56
N ASP A 452 -12.12 12.24 3.16
CA ASP A 452 -11.65 12.85 1.92
C ASP A 452 -12.24 12.16 0.70
N ALA A 453 -12.35 10.83 0.74
CA ALA A 453 -13.05 10.08 -0.31
C ALA A 453 -14.54 10.44 -0.40
N THR A 454 -15.20 10.74 0.74
CA THR A 454 -16.58 11.23 0.75
C THR A 454 -16.69 12.58 0.04
N GLN A 455 -15.71 13.47 0.23
CA GLN A 455 -15.68 14.78 -0.45
C GLN A 455 -15.41 14.62 -1.96
N ALA A 456 -14.50 13.72 -2.34
CA ALA A 456 -14.26 13.39 -3.74
C ALA A 456 -15.54 12.80 -4.40
N ALA A 457 -16.21 11.87 -3.73
CA ALA A 457 -17.44 11.25 -4.18
C ALA A 457 -18.56 12.29 -4.41
N ALA A 458 -18.71 13.26 -3.51
CA ALA A 458 -19.77 14.28 -3.58
C ALA A 458 -19.74 15.14 -4.85
N GLN A 459 -18.64 15.10 -5.61
CA GLN A 459 -18.50 15.85 -6.86
C GLN A 459 -19.21 15.18 -8.04
N PHE A 460 -19.49 13.86 -7.95
CA PHE A 460 -20.06 13.08 -9.05
C PHE A 460 -21.57 12.89 -8.89
N PRO A 461 -22.38 13.19 -9.92
CA PRO A 461 -23.85 13.11 -9.82
C PRO A 461 -24.35 11.67 -9.73
N ASN A 462 -23.63 10.67 -10.28
CA ASN A 462 -24.02 9.27 -10.32
C ASN A 462 -22.98 8.40 -9.60
N VAL A 463 -22.89 8.54 -8.27
CA VAL A 463 -21.85 7.90 -7.45
C VAL A 463 -22.40 6.88 -6.48
N THR A 464 -21.66 5.78 -6.32
CA THR A 464 -21.76 4.88 -5.16
C THR A 464 -20.45 4.95 -4.38
N HIS A 465 -20.50 5.32 -3.10
CA HIS A 465 -19.34 5.29 -2.22
C HIS A 465 -19.50 4.16 -1.21
N LEU A 466 -18.48 3.29 -1.13
CA LEU A 466 -18.39 2.17 -0.18
C LEU A 466 -17.20 2.35 0.74
N ILE A 467 -17.45 2.46 2.04
CA ILE A 467 -16.42 2.42 3.07
C ILE A 467 -16.29 0.96 3.54
N ILE A 468 -15.12 0.37 3.34
CA ILE A 468 -14.85 -1.04 3.60
C ILE A 468 -14.18 -1.17 4.98
N PRO A 469 -14.81 -1.87 5.94
CA PRO A 469 -14.25 -2.02 7.26
C PRO A 469 -12.95 -2.82 7.24
N ASN A 470 -12.04 -2.48 8.16
CA ASN A 470 -10.78 -3.16 8.41
C ASN A 470 -9.72 -3.05 7.30
N LEU A 471 -9.98 -2.30 6.23
CA LEU A 471 -9.02 -2.08 5.16
C LEU A 471 -8.28 -0.76 5.34
N THR A 472 -7.02 -0.78 4.91
CA THR A 472 -6.11 0.36 4.82
C THR A 472 -6.09 0.90 3.39
N HIS A 473 -5.03 1.61 3.00
CA HIS A 473 -4.88 2.27 1.71
C HIS A 473 -4.96 1.31 0.52
N VAL A 474 -5.71 1.67 -0.52
CA VAL A 474 -6.01 0.93 -1.74
C VAL A 474 -6.71 -0.40 -1.47
N THR A 475 -8.04 -0.34 -1.41
CA THR A 475 -8.89 -1.43 -0.92
C THR A 475 -8.99 -2.64 -1.84
N SER A 476 -8.73 -2.49 -3.14
CA SER A 476 -8.81 -3.57 -4.12
C SER A 476 -7.50 -4.34 -4.30
N TYR A 477 -6.41 -3.89 -3.66
CA TYR A 477 -5.14 -4.59 -3.71
C TYR A 477 -5.14 -5.86 -2.86
N PHE A 478 -4.18 -6.70 -3.16
CA PHE A 478 -4.00 -8.04 -2.64
C PHE A 478 -4.07 -8.19 -1.10
N TYR A 479 -3.62 -7.19 -0.34
CA TYR A 479 -3.63 -7.22 1.13
C TYR A 479 -5.00 -7.18 1.76
N SER A 480 -5.90 -6.51 1.07
CA SER A 480 -7.25 -6.30 1.53
C SER A 480 -8.13 -7.51 1.22
N ASP A 481 -7.78 -8.27 0.19
CA ASP A 481 -8.69 -9.23 -0.42
C ASP A 481 -7.98 -10.51 -0.86
N VAL A 482 -7.21 -11.10 0.06
CA VAL A 482 -6.43 -12.31 -0.22
C VAL A 482 -7.32 -13.55 -0.32
N GLY A 483 -7.33 -14.17 -1.49
CA GLY A 483 -7.88 -15.49 -1.77
C GLY A 483 -8.87 -15.54 -2.94
N TYR A 484 -8.53 -16.25 -3.97
CA TYR A 484 -9.40 -16.59 -5.10
C TYR A 484 -9.97 -17.99 -4.89
N LEU A 485 -11.28 -18.14 -4.82
CA LEU A 485 -11.92 -19.45 -4.90
C LEU A 485 -12.45 -19.67 -6.32
N PRO A 486 -11.94 -20.68 -7.05
CA PRO A 486 -12.32 -20.94 -8.45
C PRO A 486 -13.79 -21.35 -8.65
N ASP A 487 -14.49 -21.71 -7.60
CA ASP A 487 -15.77 -22.41 -7.61
C ASP A 487 -16.96 -21.63 -7.03
N GLY A 488 -16.87 -20.30 -6.97
CA GLY A 488 -18.01 -19.42 -6.65
C GLY A 488 -18.38 -19.31 -5.17
N GLY A 489 -17.62 -19.89 -4.26
CA GLY A 489 -17.76 -19.70 -2.81
C GLY A 489 -17.02 -18.47 -2.29
N ASP A 490 -16.95 -17.43 -3.07
CA ASP A 490 -16.10 -16.25 -2.98
C ASP A 490 -16.48 -15.32 -1.81
N THR A 491 -15.93 -15.56 -0.64
CA THR A 491 -15.91 -14.60 0.47
C THR A 491 -14.61 -13.80 0.54
N THR A 492 -13.64 -14.12 -0.32
CA THR A 492 -12.25 -13.74 -0.17
C THR A 492 -11.86 -12.50 -0.96
N HIS A 493 -12.57 -12.20 -2.06
CA HIS A 493 -12.33 -11.03 -2.90
C HIS A 493 -13.54 -10.10 -2.94
N CYS A 494 -14.01 -9.71 -1.76
CA CYS A 494 -15.21 -8.89 -1.65
C CYS A 494 -15.12 -7.63 -2.52
N VAL A 495 -14.04 -6.85 -2.36
CA VAL A 495 -13.85 -5.58 -3.07
C VAL A 495 -13.65 -5.80 -4.57
N GLN A 496 -12.75 -6.71 -4.96
CA GLN A 496 -12.52 -7.01 -6.38
C GLN A 496 -13.77 -7.54 -7.07
N ARG A 497 -14.59 -8.36 -6.38
CA ARG A 497 -15.87 -8.84 -6.92
C ARG A 497 -16.85 -7.70 -7.15
N ILE A 498 -16.96 -6.77 -6.19
CA ILE A 498 -17.80 -5.57 -6.32
C ILE A 498 -17.30 -4.72 -7.50
N LEU A 499 -15.99 -4.48 -7.59
CA LEU A 499 -15.35 -3.74 -8.67
C LEU A 499 -15.62 -4.39 -10.04
N ARG A 500 -15.36 -5.68 -10.18
CA ARG A 500 -15.61 -6.42 -11.44
C ARG A 500 -17.08 -6.40 -11.84
N ARG A 501 -17.99 -6.55 -10.88
CA ARG A 501 -19.42 -6.47 -11.14
C ARG A 501 -19.82 -5.05 -11.55
N PHE A 502 -19.29 -4.03 -10.88
CA PHE A 502 -19.53 -2.65 -11.23
C PHE A 502 -19.12 -2.36 -12.68
N ILE A 503 -17.92 -2.76 -13.09
CA ILE A 503 -17.46 -2.62 -14.48
C ILE A 503 -18.37 -3.40 -15.44
N ALA A 504 -18.79 -4.62 -15.09
CA ALA A 504 -19.61 -5.46 -15.97
C ALA A 504 -21.04 -4.93 -16.13
N GLN A 505 -21.64 -4.38 -15.06
CA GLN A 505 -23.08 -4.09 -14.95
C GLN A 505 -23.40 -2.61 -14.67
N LEU A 506 -22.37 -1.75 -14.48
CA LEU A 506 -22.49 -0.34 -14.08
C LEU A 506 -23.23 -0.16 -12.74
N SER A 507 -23.15 -1.17 -11.89
CA SER A 507 -23.74 -1.20 -10.55
C SER A 507 -22.90 -2.11 -9.65
N PRO A 508 -22.65 -1.75 -8.38
CA PRO A 508 -21.91 -2.60 -7.44
C PRO A 508 -22.63 -3.92 -7.12
N GLY A 509 -23.96 -3.95 -7.32
CA GLY A 509 -24.79 -5.11 -7.04
C GLY A 509 -24.80 -5.50 -5.57
N ASP A 510 -24.66 -6.82 -5.28
CA ASP A 510 -24.63 -7.32 -3.91
C ASP A 510 -23.33 -6.94 -3.20
N THR A 511 -23.44 -6.15 -2.14
CA THR A 511 -22.35 -5.69 -1.27
C THR A 511 -22.37 -6.35 0.11
N SER A 512 -23.16 -7.41 0.32
CA SER A 512 -23.34 -8.10 1.61
C SER A 512 -22.05 -8.72 2.18
N CYS A 513 -21.01 -8.86 1.36
CA CYS A 513 -19.69 -9.32 1.83
C CYS A 513 -18.94 -8.25 2.64
N VAL A 514 -19.21 -6.96 2.45
CA VAL A 514 -18.47 -5.85 3.08
C VAL A 514 -18.39 -5.99 4.61
N PRO A 515 -19.48 -6.24 5.37
CA PRO A 515 -19.41 -6.42 6.81
C PRO A 515 -18.60 -7.65 7.25
N ASN A 516 -18.24 -8.53 6.32
CA ASN A 516 -17.52 -9.78 6.60
C ASN A 516 -16.02 -9.71 6.32
N VAL A 517 -15.51 -8.57 5.87
CA VAL A 517 -14.07 -8.34 5.72
C VAL A 517 -13.39 -8.54 7.08
N ARG A 518 -12.31 -9.33 7.07
CA ARG A 518 -11.65 -9.75 8.32
C ARG A 518 -11.05 -8.57 9.08
N PRO A 519 -11.15 -8.53 10.42
CA PRO A 519 -10.45 -7.53 11.22
C PRO A 519 -8.95 -7.79 11.26
N ILE A 520 -8.17 -6.74 11.45
CA ILE A 520 -6.75 -6.86 11.81
C ILE A 520 -6.68 -7.54 13.19
N ARG A 521 -6.00 -8.68 13.26
CA ARG A 521 -5.81 -9.43 14.49
C ARG A 521 -4.54 -8.96 15.18
N THR A 522 -4.69 -8.17 16.24
CA THR A 522 -3.55 -7.64 16.99
C THR A 522 -2.79 -8.74 17.73
N VAL A 523 -1.49 -8.57 17.89
CA VAL A 523 -0.66 -9.46 18.72
C VAL A 523 -1.19 -9.44 20.16
N PRO A 524 -1.54 -10.59 20.74
CA PRO A 524 -2.08 -10.62 22.11
C PRO A 524 -1.06 -10.11 23.14
N LYS A 525 0.18 -10.54 23.02
CA LYS A 525 1.28 -10.17 23.90
C LYS A 525 2.61 -10.59 23.28
N PHE A 526 3.56 -9.70 23.17
CA PHE A 526 4.96 -10.05 22.89
C PHE A 526 5.57 -10.68 24.16
N ALA A 527 5.78 -11.99 24.11
CA ALA A 527 6.34 -12.75 25.23
C ALA A 527 7.86 -12.91 25.04
N THR A 528 8.62 -12.83 26.13
CA THR A 528 10.05 -13.07 26.10
C THR A 528 10.40 -14.56 26.18
N VAL A 529 9.53 -15.36 26.83
CA VAL A 529 9.65 -16.82 26.92
C VAL A 529 8.30 -17.49 26.69
N ALA A 530 8.29 -18.70 26.15
CA ALA A 530 7.08 -19.45 25.82
C ALA A 530 6.13 -19.65 27.02
N GLU A 531 6.66 -19.69 28.25
CA GLU A 531 5.87 -19.83 29.46
C GLU A 531 4.93 -18.64 29.73
N GLN A 532 5.24 -17.47 29.17
CA GLN A 532 4.41 -16.25 29.30
C GLN A 532 3.28 -16.18 28.27
N VAL A 533 3.28 -17.06 27.27
CA VAL A 533 2.21 -17.13 26.26
C VAL A 533 1.00 -17.82 26.85
N ALA A 534 -0.19 -17.28 26.63
CA ALA A 534 -1.43 -17.96 27.02
C ALA A 534 -1.57 -19.28 26.27
N PRO A 535 -1.95 -20.39 26.95
CA PRO A 535 -2.01 -21.70 26.30
C PRO A 535 -3.09 -21.75 25.21
N VAL A 536 -2.85 -22.56 24.19
CA VAL A 536 -3.91 -22.93 23.24
C VAL A 536 -4.98 -23.78 23.96
N ARG A 537 -6.22 -23.67 23.49
CA ARG A 537 -7.34 -24.45 24.07
C ARG A 537 -7.30 -25.89 23.61
N ALA A 538 -7.18 -26.83 24.52
CA ALA A 538 -7.26 -28.25 24.23
C ALA A 538 -8.61 -28.65 23.64
N ILE A 539 -8.62 -29.60 22.71
CA ILE A 539 -9.81 -30.25 22.16
C ILE A 539 -9.76 -31.78 22.39
N ALA A 540 -10.82 -32.48 22.05
CA ALA A 540 -10.94 -33.95 22.26
C ALA A 540 -9.73 -34.72 21.70
N GLY A 541 -9.17 -35.59 22.50
CA GLY A 541 -7.98 -36.40 22.20
C GLY A 541 -6.64 -35.71 22.51
N ASN A 542 -6.64 -34.52 23.13
CA ASN A 542 -5.42 -33.90 23.66
C ASN A 542 -4.92 -34.61 24.92
N GLN A 543 -3.61 -34.83 25.00
CA GLN A 543 -2.93 -35.42 26.17
C GLN A 543 -1.88 -34.46 26.77
N ALA A 544 -1.60 -33.36 26.06
CA ALA A 544 -0.61 -32.38 26.46
C ALA A 544 -1.09 -31.55 27.67
N GLY A 545 -0.19 -31.25 28.59
CA GLY A 545 -0.47 -30.40 29.75
C GLY A 545 -0.35 -28.90 29.39
N THR A 546 -0.68 -28.06 30.38
CA THR A 546 -0.67 -26.59 30.20
C THR A 546 0.66 -26.04 29.69
N ARG A 547 1.80 -26.55 30.18
CA ARG A 547 3.12 -26.17 29.75
C ARG A 547 3.34 -26.49 28.26
N ASP A 548 2.93 -27.65 27.80
CA ASP A 548 3.05 -28.08 26.41
C ASP A 548 2.12 -27.24 25.51
N LEU A 549 0.91 -26.93 26.01
CA LEU A 549 -0.03 -26.06 25.28
C LEU A 549 0.44 -24.61 25.17
N LYS A 550 1.26 -24.10 26.09
CA LYS A 550 1.95 -22.80 25.98
C LYS A 550 3.06 -22.85 24.95
N LEU A 551 3.84 -23.94 24.86
CA LEU A 551 4.83 -24.13 23.80
C LEU A 551 4.16 -24.19 22.40
N ALA A 552 3.02 -24.89 22.32
CA ALA A 552 2.24 -24.91 21.08
C ALA A 552 1.71 -23.52 20.68
N ALA A 553 1.28 -22.73 21.68
CA ALA A 553 0.88 -21.35 21.44
C ALA A 553 2.04 -20.47 20.94
N ALA A 554 3.22 -20.58 21.54
CA ALA A 554 4.41 -19.85 21.11
C ALA A 554 4.85 -20.25 19.69
N ALA A 555 4.71 -21.53 19.32
CA ALA A 555 4.96 -21.98 17.95
C ALA A 555 3.96 -21.38 16.95
N LEU A 556 2.68 -21.29 17.31
CA LEU A 556 1.67 -20.62 16.47
C LEU A 556 1.99 -19.13 16.27
N GLU A 557 2.35 -18.41 17.34
CA GLU A 557 2.76 -17.00 17.23
C GLU A 557 4.02 -16.84 16.37
N THR A 558 4.98 -17.77 16.45
CA THR A 558 6.18 -17.76 15.59
C THR A 558 5.82 -17.90 14.11
N VAL A 559 4.93 -18.85 13.77
CA VAL A 559 4.48 -19.04 12.38
C VAL A 559 3.66 -17.85 11.89
N GLY A 560 2.82 -17.29 12.76
CA GLY A 560 2.05 -16.07 12.46
C GLY A 560 2.94 -14.83 12.27
N ASP A 561 4.04 -14.74 13.03
CA ASP A 561 5.02 -13.67 12.86
C ASP A 561 5.75 -13.77 11.51
N VAL A 562 6.19 -14.98 11.10
CA VAL A 562 6.76 -15.21 9.76
C VAL A 562 5.80 -14.77 8.66
N PHE A 563 4.52 -15.15 8.76
CA PHE A 563 3.52 -14.74 7.79
C PHE A 563 3.36 -13.22 7.74
N SER A 564 3.30 -12.56 8.90
CA SER A 564 3.16 -11.11 8.97
C SER A 564 4.40 -10.37 8.46
N ARG A 565 5.61 -10.86 8.77
CA ARG A 565 6.86 -10.24 8.27
C ARG A 565 7.00 -10.38 6.76
N PHE A 566 6.63 -11.53 6.20
CA PHE A 566 6.57 -11.67 4.75
C PHE A 566 5.67 -10.59 4.11
N LEU A 567 4.54 -10.27 4.72
CA LEU A 567 3.63 -9.23 4.21
C LEU A 567 4.16 -7.80 4.34
N VAL A 568 5.27 -7.56 5.05
CA VAL A 568 5.91 -6.22 5.10
C VAL A 568 6.63 -5.90 3.79
N THR A 569 7.35 -6.86 3.21
CA THR A 569 8.18 -6.63 2.00
C THR A 569 7.95 -7.61 0.88
N PHE A 570 7.15 -8.68 1.07
CA PHE A 570 7.12 -9.88 0.21
C PHE A 570 8.51 -10.50 0.01
N GLY A 571 9.35 -10.39 1.03
CA GLY A 571 10.74 -10.79 1.02
C GLY A 571 11.07 -11.91 2.00
N ILE A 572 12.35 -12.18 2.09
CA ILE A 572 12.93 -12.97 3.18
C ILE A 572 12.89 -12.15 4.47
N GLY A 573 13.14 -12.78 5.62
CA GLY A 573 13.17 -12.06 6.89
C GLY A 573 13.64 -12.92 8.04
N SER A 574 13.53 -12.39 9.25
CA SER A 574 13.92 -13.07 10.47
C SER A 574 12.79 -13.09 11.52
N GLY A 575 12.91 -13.99 12.49
CA GLY A 575 12.07 -13.93 13.69
C GLY A 575 12.47 -12.76 14.57
N LEU A 576 11.54 -12.31 15.41
CA LEU A 576 11.75 -11.19 16.33
C LEU A 576 13.04 -11.32 17.16
N ARG A 577 13.40 -12.55 17.55
CA ARG A 577 14.54 -12.83 18.45
C ARG A 577 15.61 -13.71 17.80
N GLY A 578 15.57 -13.89 16.50
CA GLY A 578 16.55 -14.61 15.69
C GLY A 578 15.96 -15.73 14.84
N GLY A 579 16.86 -16.40 14.13
CA GLY A 579 16.50 -17.32 13.06
C GLY A 579 16.04 -16.56 11.82
N GLU A 580 15.85 -17.27 10.74
CA GLU A 580 15.54 -16.70 9.42
C GLU A 580 14.44 -17.51 8.72
N PHE A 581 13.76 -16.89 7.78
CA PHE A 581 12.89 -17.58 6.85
C PHE A 581 13.17 -17.10 5.42
N THR A 582 12.97 -18.02 4.49
CA THR A 582 12.99 -17.76 3.06
C THR A 582 11.69 -18.26 2.44
N TYR A 583 11.44 -17.92 1.20
CA TYR A 583 10.27 -18.42 0.50
C TYR A 583 10.59 -18.81 -0.95
N THR A 584 9.71 -19.62 -1.52
CA THR A 584 9.68 -19.93 -2.95
C THR A 584 8.25 -19.77 -3.47
N LEU A 585 8.13 -19.21 -4.67
CA LEU A 585 6.85 -19.13 -5.36
C LEU A 585 6.47 -20.52 -5.90
N GLN A 586 5.22 -20.91 -5.71
CA GLN A 586 4.64 -22.18 -6.13
C GLN A 586 3.35 -21.91 -6.92
N PRO A 587 2.85 -22.85 -7.73
CA PRO A 587 1.57 -22.64 -8.43
C PRO A 587 0.36 -22.34 -7.53
N PHE A 588 0.41 -22.73 -6.25
CA PHE A 588 -0.65 -22.48 -5.27
C PHE A 588 -0.44 -21.17 -4.48
N GLY A 589 0.72 -20.51 -4.59
CA GLY A 589 1.11 -19.34 -3.80
C GLY A 589 2.52 -19.44 -3.25
N TYR A 590 2.72 -19.43 -1.94
CA TYR A 590 4.04 -19.34 -1.33
C TYR A 590 4.35 -20.54 -0.44
N GLU A 591 5.55 -21.07 -0.57
CA GLU A 591 6.12 -22.04 0.38
C GLU A 591 7.31 -21.40 1.10
N PHE A 592 7.28 -21.43 2.44
CA PHE A 592 8.30 -20.84 3.31
C PHE A 592 9.13 -21.95 3.97
N GLU A 593 10.45 -21.74 4.01
CA GLU A 593 11.38 -22.53 4.83
C GLU A 593 11.73 -21.71 6.09
N LEU A 594 11.45 -22.28 7.26
CA LEU A 594 11.76 -21.71 8.56
C LEU A 594 13.03 -22.35 9.12
N ASN A 595 14.05 -21.56 9.42
CA ASN A 595 15.31 -22.00 10.00
C ASN A 595 15.52 -21.40 11.39
N ARG A 596 15.17 -22.16 12.43
CA ARG A 596 15.31 -21.78 13.84
C ARG A 596 14.68 -20.42 14.17
N VAL A 597 13.58 -20.08 13.54
CA VAL A 597 12.87 -18.82 13.79
C VAL A 597 12.45 -18.74 15.24
N GLN A 598 12.71 -17.59 15.88
CA GLN A 598 12.43 -17.34 17.27
C GLN A 598 11.55 -16.10 17.45
N TRP A 599 10.36 -16.30 17.98
CA TRP A 599 9.48 -15.24 18.48
C TRP A 599 9.67 -15.02 19.98
N THR A 600 10.00 -16.10 20.73
CA THR A 600 10.46 -16.07 22.13
C THR A 600 11.94 -16.48 22.22
N ASN A 601 12.63 -16.07 23.30
CA ASN A 601 14.05 -16.36 23.48
C ASN A 601 14.39 -17.85 23.65
N ASP A 602 13.40 -18.65 24.08
CA ASP A 602 13.61 -20.02 24.52
C ASP A 602 13.03 -21.10 23.59
N LEU A 603 12.38 -20.69 22.46
CA LEU A 603 11.79 -21.62 21.52
C LEU A 603 12.25 -21.32 20.09
N GLN A 604 12.86 -22.31 19.46
CA GLN A 604 13.23 -22.31 18.04
C GLN A 604 12.25 -23.15 17.24
N VAL A 605 11.75 -22.58 16.14
CA VAL A 605 10.81 -23.22 15.22
C VAL A 605 11.46 -23.38 13.86
N SER A 606 11.48 -24.62 13.34
CA SER A 606 12.03 -24.91 12.01
C SER A 606 11.07 -25.82 11.25
N GLY A 607 10.97 -25.66 9.95
CA GLY A 607 10.10 -26.49 9.10
C GLY A 607 9.57 -25.71 7.90
N ARG A 608 8.38 -26.07 7.44
CA ARG A 608 7.76 -25.46 6.27
C ARG A 608 6.41 -24.87 6.60
N MET A 609 6.11 -23.73 5.98
CA MET A 609 4.78 -23.13 5.95
C MET A 609 4.38 -22.96 4.48
N ARG A 610 3.09 -23.13 4.19
CA ARG A 610 2.50 -22.90 2.88
C ARG A 610 1.33 -21.95 2.99
N TRP A 611 1.28 -21.00 2.10
CA TRP A 611 0.14 -20.12 1.95
C TRP A 611 -0.46 -20.31 0.56
N HIS A 612 -1.69 -20.84 0.55
CA HIS A 612 -2.50 -20.99 -0.67
C HIS A 612 -3.25 -19.69 -0.93
N VAL A 613 -2.70 -18.84 -1.76
CA VAL A 613 -3.25 -17.51 -2.06
C VAL A 613 -4.68 -17.59 -2.55
N ALA A 614 -5.00 -18.58 -3.40
CA ALA A 614 -6.32 -18.72 -4.00
C ALA A 614 -7.47 -18.95 -3.00
N ASN A 615 -7.21 -19.45 -1.80
CA ASN A 615 -8.26 -19.75 -0.81
C ASN A 615 -7.92 -19.28 0.61
N GLY A 616 -6.80 -18.58 0.79
CA GLY A 616 -6.36 -18.06 2.08
C GLY A 616 -5.88 -19.11 3.09
N ASN A 617 -5.74 -20.38 2.70
CA ASN A 617 -5.33 -21.42 3.62
C ASN A 617 -3.83 -21.35 3.92
N VAL A 618 -3.48 -21.28 5.20
CA VAL A 618 -2.12 -21.38 5.72
C VAL A 618 -1.95 -22.70 6.43
N THR A 619 -0.92 -23.45 6.08
CA THR A 619 -0.55 -24.72 6.72
C THR A 619 0.93 -24.69 7.06
N ALA A 620 1.31 -25.19 8.24
CA ALA A 620 2.71 -25.30 8.63
C ALA A 620 2.98 -26.66 9.30
N SER A 621 4.12 -27.26 8.95
CA SER A 621 4.66 -28.45 9.61
C SER A 621 6.02 -28.11 10.21
N VAL A 622 6.08 -28.05 11.53
CA VAL A 622 7.23 -27.48 12.26
C VAL A 622 7.78 -28.40 13.34
N ARG A 623 9.09 -28.32 13.53
CA ARG A 623 9.84 -28.93 14.62
C ARG A 623 10.19 -27.87 15.65
N LEU A 624 9.98 -28.20 16.91
CA LEU A 624 10.22 -27.34 18.06
C LEU A 624 11.50 -27.74 18.77
N ARG A 625 12.40 -26.77 19.00
CA ARG A 625 13.64 -26.99 19.79
C ARG A 625 13.69 -26.02 20.96
N ARG A 626 14.14 -26.53 22.10
CA ARG A 626 14.33 -25.76 23.33
C ARG A 626 15.62 -26.21 24.03
N GLY A 627 16.50 -25.28 24.41
CA GLY A 627 17.77 -25.65 25.03
C GLY A 627 18.63 -26.58 24.18
N GLY A 628 18.60 -26.44 22.85
CA GLY A 628 19.34 -27.27 21.90
C GLY A 628 18.70 -28.61 21.55
N SER A 629 17.69 -29.08 22.30
CA SER A 629 17.01 -30.37 22.10
C SER A 629 15.69 -30.22 21.37
N GLN A 630 15.35 -31.20 20.52
CA GLN A 630 14.01 -31.25 19.92
C GLN A 630 13.00 -31.65 21.00
N VAL A 631 11.95 -30.84 21.16
CA VAL A 631 10.92 -31.05 22.19
C VAL A 631 9.56 -31.42 21.61
N GLY A 632 9.36 -31.31 20.27
CA GLY A 632 8.10 -31.68 19.65
C GLY A 632 8.03 -31.40 18.16
N THR A 633 6.90 -31.79 17.56
CA THR A 633 6.50 -31.49 16.18
C THR A 633 5.04 -31.08 16.15
N LEU A 634 4.70 -30.07 15.36
CA LEU A 634 3.34 -29.61 15.21
C LEU A 634 2.97 -29.41 13.75
N ASN A 635 1.75 -29.74 13.41
CA ASN A 635 1.04 -29.26 12.23
C ASN A 635 0.06 -28.17 12.69
N ILE A 636 0.11 -27.03 12.01
CA ILE A 636 -0.67 -25.83 12.31
C ILE A 636 -1.40 -25.45 11.02
N GLU A 637 -2.70 -25.17 11.13
CA GLU A 637 -3.50 -24.76 9.99
C GLU A 637 -4.52 -23.69 10.36
N TRP A 638 -4.74 -22.72 9.50
CA TRP A 638 -5.84 -21.75 9.60
C TRP A 638 -6.19 -21.21 8.21
N ASN A 639 -7.34 -20.56 8.11
CA ASN A 639 -7.68 -19.78 6.93
C ASN A 639 -7.50 -18.29 7.26
N ASP A 640 -6.61 -17.60 6.52
CA ASP A 640 -6.24 -16.23 6.86
C ASP A 640 -7.34 -15.21 6.55
N VAL A 641 -8.16 -15.47 5.55
CA VAL A 641 -9.19 -14.52 5.08
C VAL A 641 -10.51 -14.58 5.83
N GLN A 642 -10.76 -15.65 6.61
CA GLN A 642 -12.00 -15.76 7.36
C GLN A 642 -12.06 -14.78 8.53
N LYS A 643 -13.19 -14.07 8.69
CA LYS A 643 -13.41 -13.09 9.76
C LYS A 643 -13.10 -13.65 11.15
N ASN A 644 -13.53 -14.87 11.43
CA ASN A 644 -13.37 -15.54 12.72
C ASN A 644 -12.46 -16.76 12.60
N ALA A 645 -11.33 -16.64 11.89
CA ALA A 645 -10.41 -17.75 11.68
C ALA A 645 -9.91 -18.35 12.99
N VAL A 646 -9.89 -19.67 13.04
CA VAL A 646 -9.38 -20.46 14.15
C VAL A 646 -8.24 -21.32 13.66
N ALA A 647 -7.08 -21.18 14.27
CA ALA A 647 -5.95 -22.07 14.04
C ALA A 647 -6.16 -23.39 14.79
N THR A 648 -5.94 -24.50 14.09
CA THR A 648 -5.93 -25.87 14.63
C THR A 648 -4.48 -26.35 14.74
N LEU A 649 -4.12 -26.93 15.88
CA LEU A 649 -2.78 -27.46 16.14
C LEU A 649 -2.88 -28.95 16.48
N THR A 650 -2.11 -29.74 15.75
CA THR A 650 -2.00 -31.20 15.97
C THR A 650 -0.54 -31.63 15.97
N GLY A 651 -0.20 -32.68 16.71
CA GLY A 651 1.17 -33.21 16.74
C GLY A 651 1.55 -33.77 18.11
N THR A 652 2.84 -33.61 18.45
CA THR A 652 3.37 -34.13 19.73
C THR A 652 4.33 -33.13 20.38
N ILE A 653 4.26 -33.02 21.72
CA ILE A 653 5.29 -32.36 22.54
C ILE A 653 5.71 -33.33 23.62
N GLY A 654 7.04 -33.63 23.65
CA GLY A 654 7.51 -34.82 24.39
C GLY A 654 6.83 -36.09 23.84
N ASN A 655 6.25 -36.87 24.72
CA ASN A 655 5.53 -38.10 24.38
C ASN A 655 4.00 -37.92 24.37
N LYS A 656 3.51 -36.66 24.42
CA LYS A 656 2.08 -36.37 24.56
C LYS A 656 1.49 -35.83 23.27
N THR A 657 0.30 -36.35 22.93
CA THR A 657 -0.45 -35.83 21.77
C THR A 657 -0.97 -34.42 22.07
N VAL A 658 -0.71 -33.51 21.17
CA VAL A 658 -1.29 -32.16 21.11
C VAL A 658 -2.46 -32.18 20.15
N LYS A 659 -3.64 -31.79 20.64
CA LYS A 659 -4.81 -31.43 19.82
C LYS A 659 -5.44 -30.19 20.43
N ALA A 660 -5.31 -29.06 19.74
CA ALA A 660 -5.71 -27.78 20.32
C ALA A 660 -6.18 -26.80 19.24
N LYS A 661 -6.83 -25.72 19.66
CA LYS A 661 -7.24 -24.63 18.79
C LYS A 661 -7.09 -23.28 19.48
N ARG A 662 -6.96 -22.22 18.67
CA ARG A 662 -6.92 -20.83 19.12
C ARG A 662 -7.39 -19.93 17.98
N ILE A 663 -7.76 -18.67 18.27
CA ILE A 663 -7.94 -17.65 17.24
C ILE A 663 -6.65 -17.58 16.41
N ALA A 664 -6.77 -17.51 15.10
CA ALA A 664 -5.63 -17.41 14.19
C ALA A 664 -4.80 -16.14 14.46
N PRO A 665 -3.48 -16.17 14.23
CA PRO A 665 -2.58 -15.05 14.49
C PRO A 665 -2.82 -13.87 13.53
#